data_96e9d61f03db7a99757fcb16006795fa
#
_entry.id   96e9d61f03db7a99757fcb16006795fa
#
_cell.length_a   1.000
_cell.length_b   1.000
_cell.length_c   1.000
_cell.angle_alpha   90.00
_cell.angle_beta   90.00
_cell.angle_gamma   90.00
#
_symmetry.space_group_name_H-M   'P 1'
#
loop_
_entity.id
_entity.type
_entity.pdbx_description
1 polymer ?
#
loop_
_entity_poly.entity_id
_entity_poly.type
_entity_poly.pdbx_seq_one_letter_code
_entity_poly.pdbx_strand_id
1 'polypeptide(L)'
;ILIMWLMNIQLQRISLGAMVIAMGMLVDNAIVVAEGMMIRMATGGTAKSAASFIVKRTQWPLLGATVIGIAAFSGIGLSDDATGEFLYSLFAVVMVSLLMSWVLAVTLVPVLGAYFYRKGMQQVGDDKPTTMQRWFTGVLTQALRLRWVTIAVLTLITVVAYGSFGMVKQGFFPPSNAPIFFVHYWGPQDRDIRATEAKAKLAEQRLLNQENVTAVTTFIGQGADRFTLTYAPKSANENYGFFMVRVNALENVAGVVSNLQNALNDIDLDANFYFERMQFGPGSGAKLEARFSGPDTEVLRQLAEQTKGLMMADGAIKDIRHNWREKGVAINTHYDNYNAGIAGVSHSDFSQTVQYASNGLSLGTVQDGDYAYSIVAKMAQPDDADLQAIRESQVWSSQQRQYVPFAQVSSGLEVITEELRIHRKDRVRTITVEAEPGDNETAAKAFARIRPVIEDIELPPGYSLEWGGEFESSSDAQKALGAGLPAGFLVMFIISVLLFGHARQPLIIWLVVPMAIVGVVAGLLATDMPFGFMSLLGFLSLFGMLIKNAIVLIEEIDLQIEEGREIRKAIVEATLSRLRPVSLAAVTTILGMAPLLFDAFFADMAVTIMGGLTFATILTLIAVPVLYSILFKVSYRKA
;
A
#
# COMPACT_ATOMS: atom_id res chain seq x y z
N ILE A 1 21.44 -8.62 9.79
CA ILE A 1 21.84 -7.26 10.16
C ILE A 1 23.19 -6.89 9.53
N LEU A 2 24.28 -7.68 9.71
CA LEU A 2 25.58 -7.37 9.13
C LEU A 2 25.53 -7.20 7.59
N ILE A 3 24.85 -8.11 6.90
CA ILE A 3 24.70 -8.05 5.43
C ILE A 3 23.82 -6.85 5.04
N MET A 4 22.78 -6.53 5.80
CA MET A 4 21.97 -5.32 5.59
C MET A 4 22.83 -4.06 5.67
N TRP A 5 23.71 -3.98 6.67
CA TRP A 5 24.65 -2.88 6.81
C TRP A 5 25.60 -2.78 5.60
N LEU A 6 26.15 -3.90 5.12
CA LEU A 6 26.98 -3.94 3.91
C LEU A 6 26.22 -3.51 2.64
N MET A 7 24.92 -3.79 2.57
CA MET A 7 24.04 -3.39 1.47
C MET A 7 23.44 -2.00 1.65
N ASN A 8 23.83 -1.29 2.70
CA ASN A 8 23.30 0.03 3.07
C ASN A 8 21.77 0.05 3.28
N ILE A 9 21.19 -1.07 3.74
CA ILE A 9 19.76 -1.17 4.04
C ILE A 9 19.54 -0.73 5.48
N GLN A 10 18.75 0.32 5.66
CA GLN A 10 18.43 0.86 6.97
C GLN A 10 17.52 -0.07 7.79
N LEU A 11 17.69 -0.05 9.11
CA LEU A 11 16.81 -0.74 10.04
C LEU A 11 15.54 0.11 10.25
N GLN A 12 14.54 -0.14 9.42
CA GLN A 12 13.25 0.55 9.41
C GLN A 12 12.11 -0.44 9.63
N ARG A 13 10.87 0.06 9.81
CA ARG A 13 9.69 -0.77 10.08
C ARG A 13 9.52 -1.89 9.05
N ILE A 14 9.70 -1.59 7.75
CA ILE A 14 9.55 -2.56 6.66
C ILE A 14 10.61 -3.66 6.76
N SER A 15 11.88 -3.31 7.00
CA SER A 15 12.95 -4.29 7.14
C SER A 15 12.81 -5.15 8.41
N LEU A 16 12.28 -4.58 9.51
CA LEU A 16 11.95 -5.33 10.73
C LEU A 16 10.81 -6.32 10.48
N GLY A 17 9.73 -5.89 9.84
CA GLY A 17 8.64 -6.77 9.43
C GLY A 17 9.12 -7.90 8.51
N ALA A 18 9.97 -7.58 7.53
CA ALA A 18 10.61 -8.56 6.65
C ALA A 18 11.43 -9.60 7.43
N MET A 19 12.16 -9.20 8.48
CA MET A 19 12.88 -10.14 9.34
C MET A 19 11.93 -11.07 10.11
N VAL A 20 10.80 -10.57 10.59
CA VAL A 20 9.79 -11.39 11.27
C VAL A 20 9.17 -12.40 10.30
N ILE A 21 8.83 -11.98 9.09
CA ILE A 21 8.33 -12.86 8.02
C ILE A 21 9.37 -13.95 7.69
N ALA A 22 10.61 -13.51 7.46
CA ALA A 22 11.70 -14.42 7.13
C ALA A 22 11.97 -15.40 8.28
N MET A 23 11.86 -15.00 9.55
CA MET A 23 12.08 -15.85 10.71
C MET A 23 11.16 -17.09 10.71
N GLY A 24 9.88 -16.92 10.33
CA GLY A 24 8.98 -18.05 10.14
C GLY A 24 9.46 -19.05 9.07
N MET A 25 9.98 -18.55 7.95
CA MET A 25 10.45 -19.35 6.83
C MET A 25 11.87 -19.90 7.01
N LEU A 26 12.69 -19.29 7.87
CA LEU A 26 14.06 -19.67 8.18
C LEU A 26 14.18 -21.07 8.80
N VAL A 27 13.24 -21.39 9.68
CA VAL A 27 13.27 -22.62 10.49
C VAL A 27 13.05 -23.87 9.63
N ASP A 28 12.34 -23.75 8.52
CA ASP A 28 11.97 -24.89 7.66
C ASP A 28 13.17 -25.67 7.15
N ASN A 29 14.22 -24.97 6.65
CA ASN A 29 15.41 -25.63 6.14
C ASN A 29 16.14 -26.40 7.25
N ALA A 30 16.20 -25.81 8.45
CA ALA A 30 16.83 -26.42 9.60
C ALA A 30 16.06 -27.66 10.09
N ILE A 31 14.72 -27.61 10.10
CA ILE A 31 13.86 -28.75 10.49
C ILE A 31 14.11 -29.95 9.60
N VAL A 32 14.13 -29.76 8.28
CA VAL A 32 14.34 -30.86 7.31
C VAL A 32 15.69 -31.55 7.54
N VAL A 33 16.76 -30.78 7.73
CA VAL A 33 18.10 -31.32 7.97
C VAL A 33 18.20 -32.02 9.33
N ALA A 34 17.69 -31.38 10.40
CA ALA A 34 17.75 -31.92 11.76
C ALA A 34 16.95 -33.22 11.90
N GLU A 35 15.75 -33.28 11.32
CA GLU A 35 14.90 -34.47 11.35
C GLU A 35 15.49 -35.61 10.50
N GLY A 36 16.01 -35.31 9.30
CA GLY A 36 16.71 -36.30 8.49
C GLY A 36 17.90 -36.90 9.20
N MET A 37 18.67 -36.11 9.97
CA MET A 37 19.72 -36.61 10.84
C MET A 37 19.20 -37.55 11.93
N MET A 38 18.11 -37.15 12.63
CA MET A 38 17.48 -37.97 13.68
C MET A 38 17.03 -39.34 13.13
N ILE A 39 16.34 -39.35 11.98
CA ILE A 39 15.87 -40.56 11.34
C ILE A 39 17.06 -41.46 10.99
N ARG A 40 18.14 -40.93 10.41
CA ARG A 40 19.31 -41.70 10.02
C ARG A 40 20.08 -42.26 11.24
N MET A 41 20.10 -41.51 12.34
CA MET A 41 20.69 -41.97 13.59
C MET A 41 19.86 -43.07 14.26
N ALA A 42 18.53 -42.99 14.20
CA ALA A 42 17.60 -44.00 14.68
C ALA A 42 17.80 -45.36 13.92
N THR A 43 18.20 -45.31 12.65
CA THR A 43 18.52 -46.52 11.85
C THR A 43 19.93 -47.01 12.05
N GLY A 44 20.66 -46.56 13.08
CA GLY A 44 22.00 -47.06 13.46
C GLY A 44 23.19 -46.30 12.87
N GLY A 45 22.95 -45.17 12.17
CA GLY A 45 24.02 -44.31 11.67
C GLY A 45 24.73 -43.53 12.77
N THR A 46 26.04 -43.27 12.60
CA THR A 46 26.76 -42.32 13.48
C THR A 46 26.34 -40.90 13.16
N ALA A 47 26.37 -39.98 14.14
CA ALA A 47 26.00 -38.58 13.94
C ALA A 47 26.75 -37.91 12.77
N LYS A 48 28.06 -38.18 12.62
CA LYS A 48 28.89 -37.68 11.53
C LYS A 48 28.47 -38.26 10.16
N SER A 49 28.15 -39.56 10.10
CA SER A 49 27.67 -40.20 8.87
C SER A 49 26.27 -39.70 8.50
N ALA A 50 25.38 -39.53 9.50
CA ALA A 50 24.05 -38.99 9.30
C ALA A 50 24.09 -37.54 8.78
N ALA A 51 24.94 -36.68 9.34
CA ALA A 51 25.16 -35.32 8.89
C ALA A 51 25.61 -35.26 7.43
N SER A 52 26.69 -36.02 7.08
CA SER A 52 27.21 -36.05 5.70
C SER A 52 26.19 -36.60 4.70
N PHE A 53 25.42 -37.62 5.08
CA PHE A 53 24.41 -38.23 4.23
C PHE A 53 23.28 -37.27 3.93
N ILE A 54 22.71 -36.63 4.98
CA ILE A 54 21.56 -35.77 4.81
C ILE A 54 21.90 -34.48 4.04
N VAL A 55 23.06 -33.87 4.31
CA VAL A 55 23.49 -32.66 3.59
C VAL A 55 23.67 -32.95 2.10
N LYS A 56 24.38 -34.04 1.73
CA LYS A 56 24.58 -34.42 0.32
C LYS A 56 23.25 -34.62 -0.40
N ARG A 57 22.24 -35.11 0.30
CA ARG A 57 20.92 -35.44 -0.25
C ARG A 57 20.03 -34.21 -0.39
N THR A 58 20.04 -33.31 0.61
CA THR A 58 19.06 -32.24 0.69
C THR A 58 19.57 -30.86 0.24
N GLN A 59 20.89 -30.68 0.05
CA GLN A 59 21.46 -29.37 -0.28
C GLN A 59 20.83 -28.70 -1.53
N TRP A 60 20.68 -29.44 -2.63
CA TRP A 60 20.17 -28.93 -3.89
C TRP A 60 18.65 -28.70 -3.86
N PRO A 61 17.83 -29.64 -3.38
CA PRO A 61 16.38 -29.39 -3.19
C PRO A 61 16.07 -28.22 -2.29
N LEU A 62 16.80 -28.08 -1.17
CA LEU A 62 16.63 -26.94 -0.26
C LEU A 62 17.07 -25.62 -0.90
N LEU A 63 18.15 -25.62 -1.71
CA LEU A 63 18.55 -24.43 -2.46
C LEU A 63 17.47 -24.03 -3.47
N GLY A 64 17.00 -24.98 -4.28
CA GLY A 64 15.94 -24.72 -5.25
C GLY A 64 14.67 -24.20 -4.61
N ALA A 65 14.23 -24.82 -3.51
CA ALA A 65 13.08 -24.36 -2.73
C ALA A 65 13.31 -22.95 -2.13
N THR A 66 14.54 -22.62 -1.71
CA THR A 66 14.92 -21.30 -1.22
C THR A 66 14.86 -20.25 -2.32
N VAL A 67 15.40 -20.54 -3.51
CA VAL A 67 15.36 -19.63 -4.66
C VAL A 67 13.93 -19.42 -5.15
N ILE A 68 13.08 -20.46 -5.13
CA ILE A 68 11.64 -20.33 -5.41
C ILE A 68 10.97 -19.39 -4.41
N GLY A 69 11.29 -19.51 -3.12
CA GLY A 69 10.79 -18.60 -2.09
C GLY A 69 11.20 -17.14 -2.33
N ILE A 70 12.44 -16.90 -2.79
CA ILE A 70 12.92 -15.57 -3.16
C ILE A 70 12.22 -15.06 -4.42
N ALA A 71 12.06 -15.91 -5.43
CA ALA A 71 11.42 -15.56 -6.70
C ALA A 71 9.93 -15.15 -6.51
N ALA A 72 9.26 -15.66 -5.48
CA ALA A 72 7.90 -15.23 -5.13
C ALA A 72 7.81 -13.74 -4.75
N PHE A 73 8.90 -13.17 -4.21
CA PHE A 73 9.00 -11.74 -3.88
C PHE A 73 9.66 -10.90 -4.97
N SER A 74 10.16 -11.49 -6.05
CA SER A 74 10.93 -10.77 -7.08
C SER A 74 10.11 -9.71 -7.80
N GLY A 75 8.79 -9.89 -7.94
CA GLY A 75 7.91 -8.90 -8.53
C GLY A 75 7.96 -7.54 -7.82
N ILE A 76 8.20 -7.54 -6.50
CA ILE A 76 8.34 -6.32 -5.71
C ILE A 76 9.74 -5.73 -5.89
N GLY A 77 10.78 -6.56 -5.80
CA GLY A 77 12.18 -6.11 -5.86
C GLY A 77 12.60 -5.60 -7.24
N LEU A 78 11.84 -5.91 -8.28
CA LEU A 78 12.07 -5.50 -9.68
C LEU A 78 11.04 -4.49 -10.19
N SER A 79 10.18 -3.97 -9.32
CA SER A 79 9.17 -2.98 -9.66
C SER A 79 9.78 -1.57 -9.67
N ASP A 80 9.63 -0.83 -10.78
CA ASP A 80 10.21 0.51 -10.97
C ASP A 80 9.24 1.63 -10.51
N ASP A 81 8.17 1.28 -9.78
CA ASP A 81 7.22 2.24 -9.23
C ASP A 81 7.53 2.66 -7.79
N ALA A 82 6.83 3.70 -7.29
CA ALA A 82 6.98 4.19 -5.93
C ALA A 82 6.73 3.10 -4.86
N THR A 83 5.87 2.13 -5.15
CA THR A 83 5.56 1.02 -4.25
C THR A 83 6.70 0.01 -4.20
N GLY A 84 7.33 -0.26 -5.35
CA GLY A 84 8.53 -1.10 -5.44
C GLY A 84 9.71 -0.49 -4.68
N GLU A 85 9.99 0.80 -4.84
CA GLU A 85 11.01 1.52 -4.10
C GLU A 85 10.75 1.49 -2.58
N PHE A 86 9.52 1.74 -2.17
CA PHE A 86 9.10 1.70 -0.77
C PHE A 86 9.30 0.31 -0.14
N LEU A 87 9.03 -0.76 -0.88
CA LEU A 87 9.10 -2.14 -0.38
C LEU A 87 10.39 -2.89 -0.75
N TYR A 88 11.33 -2.25 -1.45
CA TYR A 88 12.60 -2.89 -1.83
C TYR A 88 13.35 -3.51 -0.65
N SER A 89 13.34 -2.82 0.50
CA SER A 89 13.99 -3.32 1.71
C SER A 89 13.36 -4.63 2.22
N LEU A 90 12.05 -4.83 2.04
CA LEU A 90 11.36 -6.08 2.37
C LEU A 90 11.91 -7.23 1.51
N PHE A 91 11.94 -7.05 0.19
CA PHE A 91 12.47 -8.05 -0.74
C PHE A 91 13.94 -8.40 -0.41
N ALA A 92 14.80 -7.39 -0.27
CA ALA A 92 16.22 -7.59 -0.04
C ALA A 92 16.51 -8.32 1.28
N VAL A 93 15.78 -7.96 2.36
CA VAL A 93 15.94 -8.62 3.68
C VAL A 93 15.44 -10.06 3.64
N VAL A 94 14.30 -10.33 3.00
CA VAL A 94 13.80 -11.70 2.84
C VAL A 94 14.78 -12.54 2.02
N MET A 95 15.30 -12.02 0.89
CA MET A 95 16.27 -12.69 0.04
C MET A 95 17.52 -13.07 0.82
N VAL A 96 18.14 -12.11 1.51
CA VAL A 96 19.36 -12.36 2.30
C VAL A 96 19.09 -13.35 3.42
N SER A 97 17.97 -13.22 4.11
CA SER A 97 17.60 -14.11 5.22
C SER A 97 17.41 -15.54 4.76
N LEU A 98 16.68 -15.75 3.66
CA LEU A 98 16.44 -17.09 3.11
C LEU A 98 17.73 -17.76 2.60
N LEU A 99 18.61 -17.02 1.92
CA LEU A 99 19.91 -17.53 1.48
C LEU A 99 20.80 -17.92 2.67
N MET A 100 20.83 -17.07 3.71
CA MET A 100 21.56 -17.38 4.94
C MET A 100 20.96 -18.60 5.68
N SER A 101 19.65 -18.75 5.66
CA SER A 101 18.99 -19.96 6.19
C SER A 101 19.51 -21.23 5.54
N TRP A 102 19.59 -21.24 4.21
CA TRP A 102 20.12 -22.38 3.48
C TRP A 102 21.58 -22.66 3.85
N VAL A 103 22.45 -21.64 3.88
CA VAL A 103 23.85 -21.78 4.28
C VAL A 103 23.95 -22.38 5.70
N LEU A 104 23.20 -21.84 6.67
CA LEU A 104 23.22 -22.34 8.04
C LEU A 104 22.64 -23.75 8.17
N ALA A 105 21.62 -24.08 7.39
CA ALA A 105 21.00 -25.40 7.39
C ALA A 105 21.96 -26.50 6.89
N VAL A 106 22.79 -26.20 5.90
CA VAL A 106 23.75 -27.17 5.36
C VAL A 106 25.10 -27.18 6.08
N THR A 107 25.42 -26.18 6.90
CA THR A 107 26.68 -26.05 7.62
C THR A 107 26.51 -26.19 9.15
N LEU A 108 25.83 -25.25 9.78
CA LEU A 108 25.73 -25.15 11.22
C LEU A 108 24.82 -26.22 11.84
N VAL A 109 23.65 -26.46 11.23
CA VAL A 109 22.68 -27.44 11.75
C VAL A 109 23.25 -28.85 11.83
N PRO A 110 23.96 -29.38 10.80
CA PRO A 110 24.60 -30.70 10.89
C PRO A 110 25.68 -30.76 11.97
N VAL A 111 26.45 -29.69 12.14
CA VAL A 111 27.48 -29.62 13.18
C VAL A 111 26.87 -29.66 14.58
N LEU A 112 25.87 -28.83 14.82
CA LEU A 112 25.14 -28.81 16.10
C LEU A 112 24.42 -30.15 16.34
N GLY A 113 23.79 -30.71 15.31
CA GLY A 113 23.16 -32.04 15.40
C GLY A 113 24.17 -33.15 15.75
N ALA A 114 25.37 -33.13 15.15
CA ALA A 114 26.41 -34.07 15.48
C ALA A 114 26.94 -33.91 16.93
N TYR A 115 26.87 -32.68 17.47
CA TYR A 115 27.31 -32.41 18.83
C TYR A 115 26.23 -32.71 19.89
N PHE A 116 24.97 -32.35 19.63
CA PHE A 116 23.88 -32.46 20.63
C PHE A 116 23.18 -33.82 20.60
N TYR A 117 23.11 -34.52 19.48
CA TYR A 117 22.46 -35.82 19.41
C TYR A 117 23.35 -36.91 20.03
N ARG A 118 22.93 -37.41 21.20
CA ARG A 118 23.65 -38.47 21.93
C ARG A 118 23.39 -39.86 21.31
N LYS A 119 24.40 -40.76 21.41
CA LYS A 119 24.34 -42.15 20.95
C LYS A 119 23.19 -43.00 21.57
N GLY A 120 22.42 -42.51 22.49
CA GLY A 120 21.34 -43.22 23.19
C GLY A 120 19.93 -43.00 22.63
N MET A 121 19.75 -42.18 21.57
CA MET A 121 18.47 -42.05 20.84
C MET A 121 18.16 -43.26 19.94
N GLN A 122 18.87 -44.34 20.08
CA GLN A 122 18.80 -45.55 19.25
C GLN A 122 17.55 -46.42 19.48
N GLN A 123 16.63 -46.06 20.36
CA GLN A 123 15.42 -46.84 20.63
C GLN A 123 14.12 -46.02 20.39
N VAL A 124 13.93 -45.55 19.17
CA VAL A 124 12.60 -45.29 18.63
C VAL A 124 12.28 -46.38 17.60
N GLY A 125 12.46 -47.61 18.02
CA GLY A 125 12.00 -48.81 17.34
C GLY A 125 10.83 -49.37 18.15
N ASP A 126 9.63 -49.27 17.68
CA ASP A 126 8.32 -49.67 18.19
C ASP A 126 7.41 -48.56 18.74
N ASP A 127 7.52 -47.35 18.26
CA ASP A 127 6.45 -46.38 18.49
C ASP A 127 5.22 -46.83 17.70
N LYS A 128 4.26 -47.42 18.41
CA LYS A 128 2.90 -47.62 17.88
C LYS A 128 2.42 -46.28 17.32
N PRO A 129 1.91 -46.24 16.07
CA PRO A 129 1.53 -44.99 15.44
C PRO A 129 0.62 -44.20 16.37
N THR A 130 0.96 -42.95 16.63
CA THR A 130 0.17 -42.05 17.49
C THR A 130 -1.28 -42.01 17.00
N THR A 131 -2.22 -41.71 17.90
CA THR A 131 -3.65 -41.60 17.53
C THR A 131 -3.87 -40.66 16.35
N MET A 132 -3.11 -39.57 16.29
CA MET A 132 -3.13 -38.59 15.19
C MET A 132 -2.62 -39.22 13.86
N GLN A 133 -1.54 -39.98 13.89
CA GLN A 133 -1.03 -40.67 12.70
C GLN A 133 -2.03 -41.70 12.19
N ARG A 134 -2.67 -42.49 13.08
CA ARG A 134 -3.69 -43.47 12.70
C ARG A 134 -4.93 -42.81 12.06
N TRP A 135 -5.41 -41.73 12.66
CA TRP A 135 -6.51 -40.94 12.09
C TRP A 135 -6.14 -40.39 10.71
N PHE A 136 -4.98 -39.76 10.59
CA PHE A 136 -4.53 -39.17 9.32
C PHE A 136 -4.31 -40.25 8.24
N THR A 137 -3.76 -41.43 8.59
CA THR A 137 -3.62 -42.56 7.67
C THR A 137 -4.98 -43.00 7.13
N GLY A 138 -6.00 -43.05 7.98
CA GLY A 138 -7.36 -43.36 7.57
C GLY A 138 -7.91 -42.34 6.56
N VAL A 139 -7.77 -41.03 6.86
CA VAL A 139 -8.20 -39.94 5.98
C VAL A 139 -7.46 -40.00 4.64
N LEU A 140 -6.12 -40.11 4.66
CA LEU A 140 -5.30 -40.18 3.45
C LEU A 140 -5.64 -41.38 2.59
N THR A 141 -5.79 -42.55 3.19
CA THR A 141 -6.13 -43.79 2.45
C THR A 141 -7.51 -43.68 1.81
N GLN A 142 -8.49 -43.08 2.50
CA GLN A 142 -9.80 -42.83 1.96
C GLN A 142 -9.77 -41.81 0.82
N ALA A 143 -9.00 -40.71 0.97
CA ALA A 143 -8.79 -39.69 -0.06
C ALA A 143 -8.16 -40.31 -1.34
N LEU A 144 -7.16 -41.18 -1.18
CA LEU A 144 -6.53 -41.89 -2.29
C LEU A 144 -7.49 -42.92 -2.97
N ARG A 145 -8.36 -43.58 -2.22
CA ARG A 145 -9.40 -44.49 -2.79
C ARG A 145 -10.42 -43.71 -3.59
N LEU A 146 -10.88 -42.58 -3.07
CA LEU A 146 -11.90 -41.70 -3.68
C LEU A 146 -11.27 -40.51 -4.41
N ARG A 147 -10.11 -40.70 -5.02
CA ARG A 147 -9.25 -39.65 -5.57
C ARG A 147 -9.97 -38.60 -6.44
N TRP A 148 -10.89 -39.03 -7.31
CA TRP A 148 -11.68 -38.13 -8.15
C TRP A 148 -12.67 -37.30 -7.35
N VAL A 149 -13.28 -37.89 -6.33
CA VAL A 149 -14.19 -37.19 -5.41
C VAL A 149 -13.39 -36.17 -4.58
N THR A 150 -12.24 -36.56 -4.09
CA THR A 150 -11.36 -35.64 -3.30
C THR A 150 -10.95 -34.42 -4.12
N ILE A 151 -10.50 -34.61 -5.37
CA ILE A 151 -10.15 -33.49 -6.25
C ILE A 151 -11.40 -32.67 -6.60
N ALA A 152 -12.54 -33.29 -6.89
CA ALA A 152 -13.77 -32.57 -7.18
C ALA A 152 -14.22 -31.69 -5.99
N VAL A 153 -14.12 -32.19 -4.75
CA VAL A 153 -14.44 -31.43 -3.54
C VAL A 153 -13.45 -30.28 -3.33
N LEU A 154 -12.14 -30.52 -3.47
CA LEU A 154 -11.13 -29.46 -3.34
C LEU A 154 -11.30 -28.40 -4.41
N THR A 155 -11.58 -28.78 -5.65
CA THR A 155 -11.87 -27.84 -6.74
C THR A 155 -13.15 -27.04 -6.46
N LEU A 156 -14.20 -27.70 -5.99
CA LEU A 156 -15.45 -27.02 -5.62
C LEU A 156 -15.23 -25.97 -4.52
N ILE A 157 -14.53 -26.34 -3.45
CA ILE A 157 -14.19 -25.41 -2.36
C ILE A 157 -13.36 -24.24 -2.89
N THR A 158 -12.43 -24.50 -3.80
CA THR A 158 -11.61 -23.45 -4.44
C THR A 158 -12.47 -22.50 -5.28
N VAL A 159 -13.39 -23.03 -6.08
CA VAL A 159 -14.31 -22.21 -6.90
C VAL A 159 -15.23 -21.37 -5.99
N VAL A 160 -15.74 -21.94 -4.90
CA VAL A 160 -16.53 -21.20 -3.91
C VAL A 160 -15.69 -20.09 -3.27
N ALA A 161 -14.43 -20.35 -2.93
CA ALA A 161 -13.52 -19.34 -2.36
C ALA A 161 -13.27 -18.19 -3.36
N TYR A 162 -13.02 -18.48 -4.64
CA TYR A 162 -12.91 -17.44 -5.67
C TYR A 162 -14.22 -16.63 -5.81
N GLY A 163 -15.37 -17.27 -5.77
CA GLY A 163 -16.67 -16.58 -5.77
C GLY A 163 -16.88 -15.71 -4.53
N SER A 164 -16.44 -16.19 -3.37
CA SER A 164 -16.53 -15.46 -2.10
C SER A 164 -15.49 -14.35 -1.96
N PHE A 165 -14.45 -14.30 -2.81
CA PHE A 165 -13.44 -13.25 -2.80
C PHE A 165 -14.05 -11.86 -3.01
N GLY A 166 -15.14 -11.75 -3.78
CA GLY A 166 -15.89 -10.49 -3.93
C GLY A 166 -16.51 -9.96 -2.64
N MET A 167 -16.65 -10.80 -1.60
CA MET A 167 -17.16 -10.39 -0.29
C MET A 167 -16.06 -9.84 0.62
N VAL A 168 -14.77 -10.09 0.30
CA VAL A 168 -13.64 -9.54 1.04
C VAL A 168 -13.51 -8.07 0.73
N LYS A 169 -13.38 -7.24 1.76
CA LYS A 169 -13.12 -5.81 1.61
C LYS A 169 -11.85 -5.60 0.80
N GLN A 170 -11.91 -4.77 -0.23
CA GLN A 170 -10.72 -4.39 -1.00
C GLN A 170 -10.14 -3.10 -0.42
N GLY A 171 -8.83 -3.00 -0.33
CA GLY A 171 -8.12 -1.82 0.15
C GLY A 171 -6.77 -1.67 -0.52
N PHE A 172 -6.04 -0.59 -0.23
CA PHE A 172 -4.68 -0.42 -0.72
C PHE A 172 -3.68 -0.48 0.44
N PHE A 173 -3.41 0.64 1.10
CA PHE A 173 -2.61 0.66 2.32
C PHE A 173 -3.47 1.03 3.54
N PRO A 174 -3.20 0.45 4.72
CA PRO A 174 -3.95 0.78 5.93
C PRO A 174 -3.59 2.17 6.46
N PRO A 175 -4.50 2.82 7.19
CA PRO A 175 -4.17 4.03 7.94
C PRO A 175 -3.14 3.75 9.02
N SER A 176 -2.35 4.77 9.37
CA SER A 176 -1.37 4.68 10.45
C SER A 176 -2.04 4.37 11.80
N ASN A 177 -1.33 3.63 12.65
CA ASN A 177 -1.72 3.40 14.03
C ASN A 177 -1.27 4.51 14.99
N ALA A 178 -0.73 5.61 14.47
CA ALA A 178 -0.45 6.79 15.30
C ALA A 178 -1.78 7.48 15.67
N PRO A 179 -1.96 7.88 16.94
CA PRO A 179 -3.16 8.61 17.38
C PRO A 179 -3.09 10.08 16.96
N ILE A 180 -2.91 10.32 15.66
CA ILE A 180 -2.76 11.63 15.04
C ILE A 180 -3.64 11.68 13.80
N PHE A 181 -4.29 12.81 13.61
CA PHE A 181 -4.97 13.15 12.37
C PHE A 181 -4.68 14.61 12.00
N PHE A 182 -4.94 14.95 10.75
CA PHE A 182 -4.74 16.27 10.20
C PHE A 182 -6.08 16.93 9.93
N VAL A 183 -6.14 18.23 10.14
CA VAL A 183 -7.28 19.06 9.73
C VAL A 183 -6.74 20.13 8.78
N HIS A 184 -7.30 20.18 7.60
CA HIS A 184 -7.02 21.20 6.60
C HIS A 184 -8.13 22.24 6.62
N TYR A 185 -7.76 23.47 6.77
CA TYR A 185 -8.63 24.63 6.70
C TYR A 185 -8.35 25.40 5.42
N TRP A 186 -9.37 25.63 4.63
CA TRP A 186 -9.29 26.43 3.44
C TRP A 186 -10.36 27.52 3.49
N GLY A 187 -9.93 28.77 3.78
CA GLY A 187 -10.79 29.95 3.69
C GLY A 187 -11.01 30.39 2.24
N PRO A 188 -11.89 31.37 1.96
CA PRO A 188 -12.07 31.97 0.65
C PRO A 188 -10.76 32.38 -0.01
N GLN A 189 -10.66 32.28 -1.34
CA GLN A 189 -9.41 32.46 -2.07
C GLN A 189 -8.85 33.89 -2.03
N ASP A 190 -9.68 34.87 -1.75
CA ASP A 190 -9.35 36.30 -1.65
C ASP A 190 -9.05 36.75 -0.20
N ARG A 191 -9.00 35.81 0.75
CA ARG A 191 -8.80 36.13 2.17
C ARG A 191 -7.34 36.42 2.49
N ASP A 192 -7.11 37.53 3.22
CA ASP A 192 -5.82 37.89 3.79
C ASP A 192 -5.38 36.90 4.89
N ILE A 193 -4.06 36.71 5.01
CA ILE A 193 -3.46 35.78 5.96
C ILE A 193 -3.78 36.11 7.42
N ARG A 194 -3.99 37.37 7.77
CA ARG A 194 -4.35 37.79 9.15
C ARG A 194 -5.77 37.35 9.51
N ALA A 195 -6.69 37.43 8.54
CA ALA A 195 -8.06 36.93 8.72
C ALA A 195 -8.06 35.40 8.81
N THR A 196 -7.22 34.72 8.02
CA THR A 196 -6.97 33.28 8.11
C THR A 196 -6.42 32.91 9.49
N GLU A 197 -5.44 33.66 10.02
CA GLU A 197 -4.88 33.47 11.36
C GLU A 197 -5.95 33.62 12.45
N ALA A 198 -6.77 34.65 12.37
CA ALA A 198 -7.83 34.88 13.35
C ALA A 198 -8.82 33.70 13.41
N LYS A 199 -9.24 33.19 12.25
CA LYS A 199 -10.14 32.02 12.16
C LYS A 199 -9.45 30.73 12.59
N ALA A 200 -8.19 30.54 12.20
CA ALA A 200 -7.39 29.39 12.60
C ALA A 200 -7.19 29.30 14.12
N LYS A 201 -6.98 30.45 14.81
CA LYS A 201 -6.91 30.49 16.28
C LYS A 201 -8.22 30.04 16.94
N LEU A 202 -9.38 30.41 16.37
CA LEU A 202 -10.68 29.94 16.88
C LEU A 202 -10.83 28.42 16.66
N ALA A 203 -10.42 27.93 15.50
CA ALA A 203 -10.43 26.50 15.22
C ALA A 203 -9.48 25.73 16.15
N GLU A 204 -8.25 26.21 16.39
CA GLU A 204 -7.30 25.64 17.34
C GLU A 204 -7.90 25.53 18.76
N GLN A 205 -8.53 26.60 19.24
CA GLN A 205 -9.19 26.58 20.55
C GLN A 205 -10.30 25.54 20.61
N ARG A 206 -11.09 25.40 19.53
CA ARG A 206 -12.15 24.39 19.45
C ARG A 206 -11.58 22.98 19.46
N LEU A 207 -10.47 22.75 18.74
CA LEU A 207 -9.74 21.47 18.71
C LEU A 207 -9.17 21.12 20.09
N LEU A 208 -8.53 22.06 20.77
CA LEU A 208 -7.95 21.86 22.11
C LEU A 208 -9.01 21.57 23.18
N ASN A 209 -10.22 22.17 23.06
CA ASN A 209 -11.32 21.95 23.99
C ASN A 209 -12.08 20.63 23.74
N GLN A 210 -11.76 19.90 22.67
CA GLN A 210 -12.40 18.62 22.37
C GLN A 210 -11.85 17.53 23.31
N GLU A 211 -12.75 16.75 23.88
CA GLU A 211 -12.39 15.60 24.72
C GLU A 211 -11.45 14.65 23.98
N ASN A 212 -10.47 14.10 24.68
CA ASN A 212 -9.44 13.19 24.17
C ASN A 212 -8.37 13.84 23.25
N VAL A 213 -8.43 15.10 22.91
CA VAL A 213 -7.34 15.83 22.25
C VAL A 213 -6.28 16.20 23.28
N THR A 214 -5.02 15.90 22.99
CA THR A 214 -3.90 16.14 23.91
C THR A 214 -2.98 17.27 23.46
N ALA A 215 -2.86 17.48 22.15
CA ALA A 215 -2.07 18.56 21.58
C ALA A 215 -2.55 18.91 20.17
N VAL A 216 -2.38 20.18 19.80
CA VAL A 216 -2.62 20.70 18.46
C VAL A 216 -1.38 21.50 18.05
N THR A 217 -0.88 21.26 16.84
CA THR A 217 0.14 22.08 16.21
C THR A 217 -0.44 22.74 14.98
N THR A 218 -0.40 24.07 14.93
CA THR A 218 -1.06 24.87 13.89
C THR A 218 -0.03 25.52 12.99
N PHE A 219 -0.25 25.41 11.68
CA PHE A 219 0.50 26.10 10.64
C PHE A 219 -0.45 27.00 9.85
N ILE A 220 -0.05 28.25 9.60
CA ILE A 220 -0.88 29.24 8.90
C ILE A 220 -0.15 29.70 7.66
N GLY A 221 -0.86 29.75 6.54
CA GLY A 221 -0.28 30.14 5.26
C GLY A 221 0.47 29.03 4.52
N GLN A 222 0.73 27.89 5.15
CA GLN A 222 1.37 26.73 4.53
C GLN A 222 1.10 25.46 5.34
N GLY A 223 1.41 24.29 4.77
CA GLY A 223 1.45 23.04 5.51
C GLY A 223 2.69 22.90 6.38
N ALA A 224 2.75 21.87 7.21
CA ALA A 224 3.97 21.50 7.90
C ALA A 224 5.08 21.12 6.90
N ASP A 225 6.34 21.26 7.30
CA ASP A 225 7.44 20.68 6.55
C ASP A 225 7.29 19.16 6.47
N ARG A 226 7.87 18.55 5.43
CA ARG A 226 7.76 17.10 5.23
C ARG A 226 8.41 16.33 6.37
N PHE A 227 7.63 15.81 7.31
CA PHE A 227 8.09 15.06 8.48
C PHE A 227 7.97 13.54 8.34
N THR A 228 7.27 13.07 7.30
CA THR A 228 7.16 11.65 6.96
C THR A 228 7.06 11.46 5.44
N LEU A 229 7.45 10.27 4.96
CA LEU A 229 7.46 9.94 3.53
C LEU A 229 6.08 10.09 2.88
N THR A 230 5.03 9.72 3.60
CA THR A 230 3.65 9.68 3.10
C THR A 230 2.89 11.00 3.22
N TYR A 231 3.47 12.02 3.87
CA TYR A 231 2.88 13.35 3.95
C TYR A 231 3.42 14.24 2.82
N ALA A 232 2.52 14.82 2.04
CA ALA A 232 2.83 15.81 1.01
C ALA A 232 2.44 17.22 1.51
N PRO A 233 3.42 18.09 1.80
CA PRO A 233 3.15 19.47 2.20
C PRO A 233 2.33 20.21 1.13
N LYS A 234 1.31 20.96 1.57
CA LYS A 234 0.62 21.90 0.68
C LYS A 234 1.50 23.12 0.50
N SER A 235 1.57 23.64 -0.73
CA SER A 235 2.30 24.87 -1.05
C SER A 235 1.73 26.08 -0.31
N ALA A 236 2.57 27.10 -0.12
CA ALA A 236 2.21 28.34 0.55
C ALA A 236 0.94 28.97 -0.06
N ASN A 237 0.02 29.39 0.80
CA ASN A 237 -1.27 29.96 0.44
C ASN A 237 -1.87 30.74 1.62
N GLU A 238 -2.10 32.03 1.46
CA GLU A 238 -2.54 32.93 2.52
C GLU A 238 -3.86 32.54 3.19
N ASN A 239 -4.73 31.82 2.48
CA ASN A 239 -6.03 31.37 2.99
C ASN A 239 -6.04 29.91 3.46
N TYR A 240 -4.85 29.34 3.72
CA TYR A 240 -4.72 27.96 4.18
C TYR A 240 -4.22 27.87 5.61
N GLY A 241 -4.84 26.99 6.38
CA GLY A 241 -4.40 26.55 7.71
C GLY A 241 -4.29 25.03 7.80
N PHE A 242 -3.29 24.55 8.50
CA PHE A 242 -3.06 23.13 8.74
C PHE A 242 -2.92 22.85 10.24
N PHE A 243 -3.66 21.87 10.74
CA PHE A 243 -3.60 21.45 12.12
C PHE A 243 -3.20 19.98 12.21
N MET A 244 -2.16 19.72 12.96
CA MET A 244 -1.79 18.37 13.37
C MET A 244 -2.37 18.14 14.76
N VAL A 245 -3.34 17.26 14.86
CA VAL A 245 -4.09 16.98 16.10
C VAL A 245 -3.66 15.63 16.66
N ARG A 246 -3.21 15.61 17.90
CA ARG A 246 -2.88 14.40 18.63
C ARG A 246 -3.98 14.05 19.61
N VAL A 247 -4.38 12.78 19.62
CA VAL A 247 -5.39 12.21 20.51
C VAL A 247 -4.70 11.28 21.53
N ASN A 248 -5.32 11.07 22.67
CA ASN A 248 -4.78 10.19 23.74
C ASN A 248 -4.67 8.71 23.33
N ALA A 249 -5.59 8.21 22.48
CA ALA A 249 -5.60 6.82 22.00
C ALA A 249 -6.13 6.73 20.57
N LEU A 250 -5.67 5.73 19.83
CA LEU A 250 -6.05 5.50 18.42
C LEU A 250 -7.57 5.27 18.25
N GLU A 251 -8.17 4.53 19.16
CA GLU A 251 -9.60 4.20 19.18
C GLU A 251 -10.50 5.43 19.27
N ASN A 252 -10.02 6.52 19.87
CA ASN A 252 -10.76 7.76 20.02
C ASN A 252 -10.71 8.66 18.78
N VAL A 253 -9.81 8.41 17.82
CA VAL A 253 -9.63 9.26 16.62
C VAL A 253 -10.92 9.38 15.82
N ALA A 254 -11.61 8.27 15.54
CA ALA A 254 -12.84 8.30 14.74
C ALA A 254 -13.96 9.10 15.42
N GLY A 255 -14.14 8.92 16.73
CA GLY A 255 -15.14 9.66 17.51
C GLY A 255 -14.84 11.17 17.58
N VAL A 256 -13.57 11.52 17.78
CA VAL A 256 -13.12 12.92 17.80
C VAL A 256 -13.33 13.59 16.44
N VAL A 257 -12.95 12.93 15.34
CA VAL A 257 -13.16 13.45 13.97
C VAL A 257 -14.65 13.67 13.69
N SER A 258 -15.52 12.70 14.00
CA SER A 258 -16.96 12.81 13.78
C SER A 258 -17.59 13.97 14.56
N ASN A 259 -17.16 14.21 15.81
CA ASN A 259 -17.65 15.32 16.64
C ASN A 259 -17.18 16.68 16.12
N LEU A 260 -15.95 16.75 15.60
CA LEU A 260 -15.35 18.00 15.14
C LEU A 260 -15.83 18.41 13.74
N GLN A 261 -16.25 17.48 12.89
CA GLN A 261 -16.61 17.76 11.51
C GLN A 261 -17.71 18.84 11.38
N ASN A 262 -18.74 18.75 12.21
CA ASN A 262 -19.79 19.78 12.25
C ASN A 262 -19.37 21.01 13.06
N ALA A 263 -18.64 20.80 14.17
CA ALA A 263 -18.28 21.87 15.10
C ALA A 263 -17.27 22.89 14.53
N LEU A 264 -16.45 22.51 13.56
CA LEU A 264 -15.51 23.42 12.89
C LEU A 264 -16.18 24.22 11.78
N ASN A 265 -17.16 23.67 11.07
CA ASN A 265 -17.89 24.39 10.04
C ASN A 265 -18.65 25.61 10.59
N ASP A 266 -19.06 25.58 11.86
CA ASP A 266 -19.73 26.73 12.51
C ASP A 266 -18.78 27.93 12.76
N ILE A 267 -17.48 27.71 12.73
CA ILE A 267 -16.48 28.78 12.97
C ILE A 267 -16.32 29.67 11.75
N ASP A 268 -16.45 29.11 10.57
CA ASP A 268 -16.26 29.81 9.30
C ASP A 268 -17.12 29.14 8.22
N LEU A 269 -18.30 29.73 7.96
CA LEU A 269 -19.29 29.17 7.02
C LEU A 269 -18.81 29.20 5.56
N ASP A 270 -17.85 30.08 5.25
CA ASP A 270 -17.31 30.26 3.91
C ASP A 270 -16.05 29.42 3.69
N ALA A 271 -15.61 28.68 4.72
CA ALA A 271 -14.42 27.86 4.66
C ALA A 271 -14.75 26.38 4.54
N ASN A 272 -13.78 25.63 4.03
CA ASN A 272 -13.84 24.18 3.97
C ASN A 272 -12.86 23.56 4.98
N PHE A 273 -13.39 22.77 5.92
CA PHE A 273 -12.59 21.93 6.79
C PHE A 273 -12.70 20.50 6.33
N TYR A 274 -11.56 19.83 6.12
CA TYR A 274 -11.55 18.40 5.88
C TYR A 274 -10.48 17.70 6.72
N PHE A 275 -10.71 16.42 6.97
CA PHE A 275 -9.92 15.60 7.88
C PHE A 275 -9.14 14.55 7.11
N GLU A 276 -7.87 14.43 7.41
CA GLU A 276 -7.00 13.43 6.79
C GLU A 276 -6.34 12.59 7.87
N ARG A 277 -6.34 11.28 7.72
CA ARG A 277 -5.56 10.37 8.56
C ARG A 277 -4.25 10.03 7.87
N MET A 278 -3.17 10.04 8.63
CA MET A 278 -1.88 9.58 8.14
C MET A 278 -2.00 8.13 7.67
N GLN A 279 -1.51 7.84 6.47
CA GLN A 279 -1.51 6.51 5.87
C GLN A 279 -0.11 5.90 5.88
N PHE A 280 -0.04 4.58 5.76
CA PHE A 280 1.19 3.87 5.44
C PHE A 280 1.27 3.63 3.93
N GLY A 281 2.46 3.81 3.35
CA GLY A 281 2.69 3.55 1.94
C GLY A 281 2.37 4.73 1.01
N PRO A 282 2.70 4.58 -0.29
CA PRO A 282 2.45 5.60 -1.30
C PRO A 282 0.98 5.93 -1.46
N GLY A 283 0.70 7.19 -1.74
CA GLY A 283 -0.63 7.74 -1.92
C GLY A 283 -0.88 8.87 -0.92
N SER A 284 -0.98 10.09 -1.41
CA SER A 284 -1.32 11.29 -0.64
C SER A 284 -2.46 12.01 -1.34
N GLY A 285 -3.34 12.65 -0.58
CA GLY A 285 -4.49 13.36 -1.11
C GLY A 285 -5.80 12.62 -0.88
N ALA A 286 -6.83 13.02 -1.62
CA ALA A 286 -8.15 12.41 -1.52
C ALA A 286 -8.14 10.96 -2.03
N LYS A 287 -8.95 10.10 -1.43
CA LYS A 287 -9.03 8.70 -1.84
C LYS A 287 -9.77 8.50 -3.15
N LEU A 288 -10.73 9.39 -3.43
CA LEU A 288 -11.52 9.38 -4.66
C LEU A 288 -11.21 10.66 -5.42
N GLU A 289 -10.70 10.56 -6.65
CA GLU A 289 -10.38 11.68 -7.51
C GLU A 289 -10.90 11.44 -8.92
N ALA A 290 -11.77 12.34 -9.40
CA ALA A 290 -12.19 12.41 -10.79
C ALA A 290 -11.55 13.64 -11.43
N ARG A 291 -10.69 13.46 -12.43
CA ARG A 291 -9.89 14.50 -13.09
C ARG A 291 -10.43 14.75 -14.47
N PHE A 292 -10.96 15.95 -14.70
CA PHE A 292 -11.41 16.41 -16.00
C PHE A 292 -10.36 17.31 -16.62
N SER A 293 -9.91 16.99 -17.82
CA SER A 293 -8.93 17.76 -18.56
C SER A 293 -9.52 18.29 -19.87
N GLY A 294 -9.20 19.56 -20.21
CA GLY A 294 -9.74 20.19 -21.40
C GLY A 294 -9.30 21.64 -21.60
N PRO A 295 -9.70 22.27 -22.72
CA PRO A 295 -9.23 23.61 -23.10
C PRO A 295 -9.93 24.77 -22.39
N ASP A 296 -11.24 24.64 -22.09
CA ASP A 296 -12.05 25.72 -21.54
C ASP A 296 -12.32 25.54 -20.03
N THR A 297 -12.09 26.59 -19.27
CA THR A 297 -12.21 26.57 -17.80
C THR A 297 -13.65 26.49 -17.32
N GLU A 298 -14.59 27.11 -18.05
CA GLU A 298 -15.98 27.12 -17.66
C GLU A 298 -16.65 25.76 -17.86
N VAL A 299 -16.34 25.10 -18.98
CA VAL A 299 -16.79 23.72 -19.24
C VAL A 299 -16.22 22.75 -18.20
N LEU A 300 -14.94 22.89 -17.86
CA LEU A 300 -14.33 22.07 -16.80
C LEU A 300 -15.01 22.25 -15.46
N ARG A 301 -15.35 23.49 -15.09
CA ARG A 301 -16.09 23.77 -13.85
C ARG A 301 -17.48 23.16 -13.89
N GLN A 302 -18.20 23.26 -14.99
CA GLN A 302 -19.53 22.64 -15.13
C GLN A 302 -19.46 21.13 -14.95
N LEU A 303 -18.49 20.45 -15.54
CA LEU A 303 -18.25 19.01 -15.37
C LEU A 303 -17.93 18.67 -13.91
N ALA A 304 -17.13 19.49 -13.26
CA ALA A 304 -16.79 19.29 -11.84
C ALA A 304 -18.01 19.46 -10.92
N GLU A 305 -18.83 20.51 -11.13
CA GLU A 305 -20.05 20.74 -10.34
C GLU A 305 -21.11 19.65 -10.58
N GLN A 306 -21.26 19.19 -11.83
CA GLN A 306 -22.11 18.03 -12.15
C GLN A 306 -21.64 16.78 -11.40
N THR A 307 -20.32 16.51 -11.39
CA THR A 307 -19.72 15.37 -10.69
C THR A 307 -19.93 15.49 -9.17
N LYS A 308 -19.73 16.68 -8.59
CA LYS A 308 -20.03 16.94 -7.18
C LYS A 308 -21.49 16.62 -6.85
N GLY A 309 -22.42 17.09 -7.69
CA GLY A 309 -23.85 16.80 -7.53
C GLY A 309 -24.15 15.29 -7.51
N LEU A 310 -23.54 14.53 -8.40
CA LEU A 310 -23.68 13.06 -8.45
C LEU A 310 -23.07 12.38 -7.21
N MET A 311 -21.90 12.83 -6.76
CA MET A 311 -21.27 12.30 -5.55
C MET A 311 -22.08 12.65 -4.29
N MET A 312 -22.66 13.85 -4.20
CA MET A 312 -23.55 14.26 -3.09
C MET A 312 -24.83 13.42 -3.08
N ALA A 313 -25.39 13.09 -4.23
CA ALA A 313 -26.59 12.26 -4.34
C ALA A 313 -26.39 10.82 -3.85
N ASP A 314 -25.17 10.33 -3.83
CA ASP A 314 -24.82 9.01 -3.26
C ASP A 314 -25.08 8.96 -1.74
N GLY A 315 -24.90 10.05 -1.04
CA GLY A 315 -25.18 10.21 0.40
C GLY A 315 -24.21 9.52 1.35
N ALA A 316 -23.32 8.63 0.87
CA ALA A 316 -22.30 7.97 1.67
C ALA A 316 -20.91 8.60 1.50
N ILE A 317 -20.72 9.36 0.43
CA ILE A 317 -19.45 10.04 0.11
C ILE A 317 -19.35 11.33 0.92
N LYS A 318 -18.14 11.63 1.41
CA LYS A 318 -17.85 12.76 2.28
C LYS A 318 -16.78 13.69 1.67
N ASP A 319 -16.68 14.89 2.23
CA ASP A 319 -15.65 15.89 1.92
C ASP A 319 -15.50 16.15 0.41
N ILE A 320 -16.66 16.26 -0.29
CA ILE A 320 -16.71 16.44 -1.74
C ILE A 320 -16.33 17.88 -2.08
N ARG A 321 -15.26 18.05 -2.83
CA ARG A 321 -14.70 19.34 -3.23
C ARG A 321 -14.01 19.23 -4.58
N HIS A 322 -13.60 20.34 -5.16
CA HIS A 322 -12.67 20.33 -6.29
C HIS A 322 -11.46 21.24 -6.02
N ASN A 323 -10.32 20.94 -6.63
CA ASN A 323 -9.05 21.59 -6.35
C ASN A 323 -8.93 23.03 -6.86
N TRP A 324 -9.81 23.48 -7.76
CA TRP A 324 -9.86 24.89 -8.18
C TRP A 324 -10.58 25.77 -7.17
N ARG A 325 -11.46 25.17 -6.34
CA ARG A 325 -12.23 25.83 -5.30
C ARG A 325 -13.21 26.87 -5.89
N GLU A 326 -13.71 27.82 -5.08
CA GLU A 326 -14.58 28.90 -5.55
C GLU A 326 -13.80 29.90 -6.42
N LYS A 327 -14.51 30.63 -7.28
CA LYS A 327 -13.94 31.78 -7.98
C LYS A 327 -13.66 32.89 -6.96
N GLY A 328 -12.55 33.56 -7.08
CA GLY A 328 -12.21 34.70 -6.25
C GLY A 328 -12.55 36.02 -6.91
N VAL A 329 -12.58 37.06 -6.10
CA VAL A 329 -12.80 38.42 -6.56
C VAL A 329 -11.47 38.98 -7.10
N ALA A 330 -11.53 39.54 -8.29
CA ALA A 330 -10.40 40.22 -8.92
C ALA A 330 -10.80 41.63 -9.38
N ILE A 331 -9.86 42.53 -9.28
CA ILE A 331 -10.03 43.89 -9.79
C ILE A 331 -9.31 43.96 -11.13
N ASN A 332 -10.10 44.07 -12.19
CA ASN A 332 -9.62 44.28 -13.54
C ASN A 332 -9.46 45.76 -13.83
N THR A 333 -8.28 46.20 -14.20
CA THR A 333 -7.97 47.59 -14.55
C THR A 333 -7.75 47.68 -16.06
N HIS A 334 -8.54 48.51 -16.72
CA HIS A 334 -8.49 48.69 -18.16
C HIS A 334 -7.54 49.82 -18.53
N TYR A 335 -6.37 49.48 -19.11
CA TYR A 335 -5.40 50.45 -19.63
C TYR A 335 -5.92 51.06 -20.94
N ASP A 336 -6.04 52.40 -20.98
CA ASP A 336 -6.44 53.14 -22.16
C ASP A 336 -5.22 53.48 -23.02
N ASN A 337 -4.99 52.67 -24.07
CA ASN A 337 -3.86 52.84 -24.96
C ASN A 337 -3.73 54.24 -25.58
N TYR A 338 -4.84 54.87 -25.93
CA TYR A 338 -4.84 56.18 -26.60
C TYR A 338 -4.46 57.30 -25.60
N ASN A 339 -5.17 57.39 -24.53
CA ASN A 339 -4.94 58.43 -23.50
C ASN A 339 -3.61 58.27 -22.80
N ALA A 340 -3.19 57.03 -22.48
CA ALA A 340 -1.90 56.72 -21.91
C ALA A 340 -0.74 57.04 -22.89
N GLY A 341 -0.91 56.79 -24.19
CA GLY A 341 0.04 57.18 -25.21
C GLY A 341 0.26 58.70 -25.27
N ILE A 342 -0.81 59.49 -25.22
CA ILE A 342 -0.73 60.97 -25.16
C ILE A 342 -0.04 61.41 -23.87
N ALA A 343 -0.33 60.77 -22.74
CA ALA A 343 0.29 61.07 -21.45
C ALA A 343 1.70 60.53 -21.26
N GLY A 344 2.22 59.78 -22.24
CA GLY A 344 3.55 59.17 -22.20
C GLY A 344 3.71 58.15 -21.06
N VAL A 345 2.62 57.47 -20.70
CA VAL A 345 2.57 56.40 -19.70
C VAL A 345 2.64 55.05 -20.40
N SER A 346 3.61 54.23 -20.05
CA SER A 346 3.70 52.86 -20.58
C SER A 346 2.78 51.90 -19.81
N HIS A 347 2.49 50.75 -20.42
CA HIS A 347 1.78 49.69 -19.73
C HIS A 347 2.50 49.20 -18.47
N SER A 348 3.86 49.26 -18.48
CA SER A 348 4.67 48.91 -17.32
C SER A 348 4.49 49.92 -16.17
N ASP A 349 4.50 51.24 -16.48
CA ASP A 349 4.31 52.29 -15.47
C ASP A 349 2.93 52.20 -14.84
N PHE A 350 1.89 51.91 -15.66
CA PHE A 350 0.55 51.68 -15.21
C PHE A 350 0.44 50.45 -14.29
N SER A 351 0.98 49.29 -14.71
CA SER A 351 0.95 48.06 -13.94
C SER A 351 1.70 48.17 -12.63
N GLN A 352 2.85 48.84 -12.60
CA GLN A 352 3.61 49.10 -11.35
C GLN A 352 2.80 49.96 -10.38
N THR A 353 2.07 50.96 -10.89
CA THR A 353 1.23 51.80 -10.03
C THR A 353 0.09 50.98 -9.39
N VAL A 354 -0.60 50.13 -10.18
CA VAL A 354 -1.64 49.23 -9.67
C VAL A 354 -1.05 48.28 -8.63
N GLN A 355 0.10 47.69 -8.92
CA GLN A 355 0.79 46.79 -7.99
C GLN A 355 1.18 47.51 -6.69
N TYR A 356 1.73 48.72 -6.77
CA TYR A 356 2.09 49.54 -5.61
C TYR A 356 0.86 49.89 -4.74
N ALA A 357 -0.29 50.17 -5.38
CA ALA A 357 -1.51 50.50 -4.71
C ALA A 357 -2.22 49.27 -4.10
N SER A 358 -1.95 48.06 -4.59
CA SER A 358 -2.58 46.81 -4.13
C SER A 358 -1.62 45.98 -3.26
N ASN A 359 -0.87 45.07 -3.85
CA ASN A 359 -0.02 44.09 -3.16
C ASN A 359 1.35 44.66 -2.75
N GLY A 360 1.72 45.82 -3.26
CA GLY A 360 3.02 46.42 -3.07
C GLY A 360 4.06 45.99 -4.10
N LEU A 361 5.08 46.87 -4.28
CA LEU A 361 6.18 46.68 -5.22
C LEU A 361 7.41 46.13 -4.48
N SER A 362 7.92 45.00 -4.91
CA SER A 362 9.16 44.47 -4.37
C SER A 362 10.36 45.32 -4.82
N LEU A 363 11.07 45.95 -3.87
CA LEU A 363 12.23 46.80 -4.11
C LEU A 363 13.56 46.06 -4.00
N GLY A 364 13.59 44.90 -3.33
CA GLY A 364 14.78 44.10 -3.09
C GLY A 364 14.63 43.19 -1.89
N THR A 365 15.78 42.67 -1.42
CA THR A 365 15.81 41.75 -0.26
C THR A 365 16.91 42.23 0.71
N VAL A 366 16.65 42.07 2.01
CA VAL A 366 17.65 42.19 3.07
C VAL A 366 17.98 40.81 3.58
N GLN A 367 19.27 40.49 3.62
CA GLN A 367 19.74 39.22 4.19
C GLN A 367 20.11 39.43 5.66
N ASP A 368 19.55 38.60 6.53
CA ASP A 368 19.88 38.55 7.95
C ASP A 368 20.21 37.10 8.32
N GLY A 369 21.49 36.79 8.41
CA GLY A 369 21.96 35.41 8.56
C GLY A 369 21.55 34.52 7.38
N ASP A 370 20.80 33.44 7.68
CA ASP A 370 20.29 32.50 6.69
C ASP A 370 18.92 32.90 6.11
N TYR A 371 18.34 34.02 6.57
CA TYR A 371 17.02 34.47 6.14
C TYR A 371 17.14 35.66 5.16
N ALA A 372 16.32 35.62 4.09
CA ALA A 372 16.18 36.69 3.13
C ALA A 372 14.77 37.31 3.26
N TYR A 373 14.73 38.57 3.71
CA TYR A 373 13.49 39.34 3.87
C TYR A 373 13.25 40.23 2.67
N SER A 374 12.07 40.10 2.04
CA SER A 374 11.69 40.99 0.94
C SER A 374 11.34 42.39 1.45
N ILE A 375 11.90 43.43 0.80
CA ILE A 375 11.51 44.82 1.00
C ILE A 375 10.36 45.11 0.05
N VAL A 376 9.18 45.37 0.58
CA VAL A 376 7.99 45.69 -0.21
C VAL A 376 7.58 47.13 0.09
N ALA A 377 7.56 47.98 -0.96
CA ALA A 377 6.97 49.30 -0.88
C ALA A 377 5.46 49.20 -1.20
N LYS A 378 4.64 49.70 -0.32
CA LYS A 378 3.20 49.70 -0.45
C LYS A 378 2.64 51.09 -0.15
N MET A 379 1.59 51.50 -0.86
CA MET A 379 0.90 52.73 -0.56
C MET A 379 0.33 52.64 0.86
N ALA A 380 0.53 53.72 1.66
CA ALA A 380 -0.08 53.80 2.98
C ALA A 380 -1.61 53.88 2.80
N GLN A 381 -2.28 52.80 3.19
CA GLN A 381 -3.75 52.72 3.13
C GLN A 381 -4.31 52.58 4.55
N PRO A 382 -5.51 53.12 4.85
CA PRO A 382 -6.31 52.63 5.96
C PRO A 382 -6.57 51.12 5.79
N ASP A 383 -6.85 50.42 6.89
CA ASP A 383 -6.98 48.96 6.93
C ASP A 383 -8.05 48.34 5.97
N ASP A 384 -8.93 49.15 5.41
CA ASP A 384 -9.90 48.77 4.38
C ASP A 384 -9.34 49.12 2.99
N ALA A 385 -9.00 48.11 2.19
CA ALA A 385 -8.57 48.28 0.80
C ALA A 385 -9.66 48.97 -0.03
N ASP A 386 -9.57 50.27 -0.14
CA ASP A 386 -10.55 51.06 -0.85
C ASP A 386 -10.18 51.08 -2.34
N LEU A 387 -11.07 50.55 -3.18
CA LEU A 387 -11.00 50.67 -4.65
C LEU A 387 -10.82 52.15 -5.07
N GLN A 388 -11.26 53.08 -4.22
CA GLN A 388 -11.09 54.50 -4.41
C GLN A 388 -9.60 54.92 -4.35
N ALA A 389 -8.78 54.30 -3.52
CA ALA A 389 -7.35 54.56 -3.44
C ALA A 389 -6.61 54.24 -4.76
N ILE A 390 -7.03 53.20 -5.48
CA ILE A 390 -6.49 52.88 -6.81
C ILE A 390 -6.97 53.97 -7.82
N ARG A 391 -8.23 54.38 -7.77
CA ARG A 391 -8.76 55.41 -8.69
C ARG A 391 -8.12 56.76 -8.48
N GLU A 392 -7.77 57.11 -7.26
CA GLU A 392 -7.15 58.38 -6.88
C GLU A 392 -5.63 58.37 -7.00
N SER A 393 -5.06 57.21 -7.32
CA SER A 393 -3.60 57.06 -7.49
C SER A 393 -3.08 57.86 -8.68
N GLN A 394 -1.79 58.16 -8.64
CA GLN A 394 -1.08 58.86 -9.71
C GLN A 394 -0.05 57.91 -10.35
N VAL A 395 -0.08 57.84 -11.69
CA VAL A 395 0.86 57.06 -12.47
C VAL A 395 2.02 57.93 -12.88
N TRP A 396 3.24 57.44 -12.66
CA TRP A 396 4.44 58.17 -13.11
C TRP A 396 4.61 57.96 -14.63
N SER A 397 4.61 59.05 -15.39
CA SER A 397 5.00 59.03 -16.78
C SER A 397 6.53 59.13 -16.91
N SER A 398 7.17 58.05 -17.30
CA SER A 398 8.61 57.99 -17.52
C SER A 398 9.08 58.86 -18.71
N GLN A 399 8.20 59.08 -19.69
CA GLN A 399 8.50 59.93 -20.87
C GLN A 399 8.37 61.41 -20.57
N GLN A 400 7.28 61.82 -19.91
CA GLN A 400 7.01 63.23 -19.62
C GLN A 400 7.59 63.67 -18.27
N ARG A 401 8.11 62.73 -17.44
CA ARG A 401 8.67 62.94 -16.10
C ARG A 401 7.74 63.70 -15.16
N GLN A 402 6.47 63.36 -15.21
CA GLN A 402 5.41 63.94 -14.35
C GLN A 402 4.41 62.87 -13.89
N TYR A 403 3.67 63.17 -12.84
CA TYR A 403 2.59 62.35 -12.38
C TYR A 403 1.31 62.64 -13.18
N VAL A 404 0.62 61.59 -13.60
CA VAL A 404 -0.65 61.64 -14.34
C VAL A 404 -1.71 60.92 -13.53
N PRO A 405 -2.90 61.50 -13.32
CA PRO A 405 -3.99 60.78 -12.62
C PRO A 405 -4.30 59.45 -13.27
N PHE A 406 -4.49 58.40 -12.46
CA PHE A 406 -4.85 57.06 -12.92
C PHE A 406 -6.09 57.10 -13.81
N ALA A 407 -7.10 57.86 -13.43
CA ALA A 407 -8.34 58.01 -14.17
C ALA A 407 -8.18 58.58 -15.58
N GLN A 408 -7.03 59.25 -15.89
CA GLN A 408 -6.77 59.77 -17.23
C GLN A 408 -6.20 58.69 -18.18
N VAL A 409 -5.57 57.67 -17.64
CA VAL A 409 -4.89 56.61 -18.39
C VAL A 409 -5.55 55.25 -18.27
N SER A 410 -6.69 55.22 -17.54
CA SER A 410 -7.52 54.02 -17.37
C SER A 410 -8.93 54.29 -17.88
N SER A 411 -9.51 53.35 -18.62
CA SER A 411 -10.92 53.40 -19.04
C SER A 411 -11.89 52.88 -17.96
N GLY A 412 -11.39 52.40 -16.84
CA GLY A 412 -12.20 51.95 -15.71
C GLY A 412 -11.61 50.90 -14.82
N LEU A 413 -12.26 50.66 -13.70
CA LEU A 413 -12.03 49.58 -12.78
C LEU A 413 -13.29 48.71 -12.76
N GLU A 414 -13.14 47.43 -12.97
CA GLU A 414 -14.23 46.48 -12.92
C GLU A 414 -13.91 45.40 -11.87
N VAL A 415 -14.90 45.12 -11.03
CA VAL A 415 -14.81 43.96 -10.10
C VAL A 415 -15.38 42.75 -10.80
N ILE A 416 -14.56 41.78 -11.03
CA ILE A 416 -14.93 40.53 -11.70
C ILE A 416 -14.70 39.35 -10.77
N THR A 417 -15.37 38.24 -11.06
CA THR A 417 -15.06 36.93 -10.43
C THR A 417 -14.40 36.03 -11.44
N GLU A 418 -13.21 35.54 -11.11
CA GLU A 418 -12.45 34.67 -12.00
C GLU A 418 -11.78 33.52 -11.27
N GLU A 419 -11.27 32.55 -12.03
CA GLU A 419 -10.47 31.46 -11.49
C GLU A 419 -9.11 31.98 -11.04
N LEU A 420 -8.90 32.10 -9.73
CA LEU A 420 -7.60 32.53 -9.19
C LEU A 420 -6.52 31.45 -9.30
N ARG A 421 -6.94 30.17 -9.36
CA ARG A 421 -6.04 29.03 -9.51
C ARG A 421 -6.54 28.06 -10.57
N ILE A 422 -5.71 27.80 -11.56
CA ILE A 422 -5.96 26.80 -12.59
C ILE A 422 -4.83 25.77 -12.52
N HIS A 423 -5.19 24.53 -12.15
CA HIS A 423 -4.26 23.42 -12.15
C HIS A 423 -4.09 22.85 -13.56
N ARG A 424 -2.90 22.34 -13.85
CA ARG A 424 -2.59 21.62 -15.09
C ARG A 424 -1.91 20.30 -14.77
N LYS A 425 -2.33 19.27 -15.47
CA LYS A 425 -1.65 17.97 -15.52
C LYS A 425 -1.16 17.77 -16.94
N ASP A 426 0.11 17.42 -17.11
CA ASP A 426 0.73 17.22 -18.42
C ASP A 426 0.51 18.41 -19.38
N ARG A 427 0.58 19.65 -18.84
CA ARG A 427 0.35 20.95 -19.52
C ARG A 427 -1.10 21.25 -19.92
N VAL A 428 -2.03 20.31 -19.74
CA VAL A 428 -3.45 20.51 -20.00
C VAL A 428 -4.16 21.02 -18.75
N ARG A 429 -5.08 21.98 -18.88
CA ARG A 429 -5.92 22.44 -17.77
C ARG A 429 -6.72 21.27 -17.24
N THR A 430 -6.66 21.07 -15.92
CA THR A 430 -7.27 19.92 -15.27
C THR A 430 -7.92 20.35 -13.96
N ILE A 431 -9.21 20.07 -13.83
CA ILE A 431 -9.93 20.20 -12.56
C ILE A 431 -10.12 18.81 -11.95
N THR A 432 -9.83 18.69 -10.66
CA THR A 432 -9.96 17.42 -9.94
C THR A 432 -11.08 17.55 -8.91
N VAL A 433 -12.09 16.70 -9.03
CA VAL A 433 -13.09 16.51 -7.97
C VAL A 433 -12.57 15.47 -7.01
N GLU A 434 -12.44 15.87 -5.76
CA GLU A 434 -11.87 15.11 -4.66
C GLU A 434 -12.97 14.72 -3.67
N ALA A 435 -12.90 13.51 -3.13
CA ALA A 435 -13.84 13.05 -2.13
C ALA A 435 -13.26 11.93 -1.25
N GLU A 436 -13.89 11.72 -0.09
CA GLU A 436 -13.55 10.63 0.82
C GLU A 436 -14.70 9.62 0.90
N PRO A 437 -14.40 8.31 1.07
CA PRO A 437 -15.43 7.30 1.30
C PRO A 437 -16.10 7.52 2.67
N GLY A 438 -17.30 7.00 2.84
CA GLY A 438 -17.98 6.99 4.12
C GLY A 438 -17.26 6.19 5.21
N ASP A 439 -17.59 6.40 6.48
CA ASP A 439 -16.84 5.87 7.63
C ASP A 439 -16.72 4.33 7.66
N ASN A 440 -17.67 3.62 7.07
CA ASN A 440 -17.76 2.15 7.15
C ASN A 440 -17.49 1.47 5.81
N GLU A 441 -16.92 2.17 4.83
CA GLU A 441 -16.60 1.58 3.54
C GLU A 441 -15.17 1.88 3.09
N THR A 442 -14.66 1.01 2.22
CA THR A 442 -13.33 1.22 1.61
C THR A 442 -13.46 2.12 0.38
N ALA A 443 -12.37 2.82 0.03
CA ALA A 443 -12.31 3.62 -1.19
C ALA A 443 -12.65 2.81 -2.45
N ALA A 444 -12.20 1.56 -2.52
CA ALA A 444 -12.50 0.67 -3.64
C ALA A 444 -14.00 0.38 -3.79
N LYS A 445 -14.73 0.21 -2.68
CA LYS A 445 -16.19 -0.02 -2.71
C LYS A 445 -16.94 1.25 -3.11
N ALA A 446 -16.58 2.39 -2.54
CA ALA A 446 -17.14 3.69 -2.92
C ALA A 446 -16.88 3.98 -4.41
N PHE A 447 -15.65 3.78 -4.87
CA PHE A 447 -15.25 3.93 -6.26
C PHE A 447 -16.06 3.06 -7.23
N ALA A 448 -16.23 1.77 -6.91
CA ALA A 448 -17.01 0.86 -7.75
C ALA A 448 -18.48 1.29 -7.90
N ARG A 449 -19.03 1.99 -6.92
CA ARG A 449 -20.40 2.50 -6.92
C ARG A 449 -20.54 3.79 -7.72
N ILE A 450 -19.60 4.75 -7.56
CA ILE A 450 -19.70 6.07 -8.22
C ILE A 450 -19.14 6.07 -9.65
N ARG A 451 -18.19 5.20 -9.94
CA ARG A 451 -17.50 5.14 -11.23
C ARG A 451 -18.47 5.07 -12.43
N PRO A 452 -19.40 4.10 -12.51
CA PRO A 452 -20.29 4.00 -13.66
C PRO A 452 -21.18 5.23 -13.82
N VAL A 453 -21.58 5.88 -12.72
CA VAL A 453 -22.45 7.06 -12.74
C VAL A 453 -21.70 8.29 -13.30
N ILE A 454 -20.41 8.43 -12.95
CA ILE A 454 -19.59 9.55 -13.43
C ILE A 454 -19.08 9.31 -14.84
N GLU A 455 -18.76 8.07 -15.22
CA GLU A 455 -18.37 7.71 -16.58
C GLU A 455 -19.51 7.85 -17.60
N ASP A 456 -20.77 7.90 -17.15
CA ASP A 456 -21.95 8.16 -18.00
C ASP A 456 -22.13 9.65 -18.35
N ILE A 457 -21.31 10.55 -17.79
CA ILE A 457 -21.32 11.97 -18.16
C ILE A 457 -20.81 12.13 -19.60
N GLU A 458 -21.64 12.74 -20.46
CA GLU A 458 -21.25 13.06 -21.83
C GLU A 458 -20.17 14.14 -21.85
N LEU A 459 -18.96 13.78 -22.32
CA LEU A 459 -17.84 14.70 -22.42
C LEU A 459 -17.84 15.38 -23.80
N PRO A 460 -17.72 16.71 -23.88
CA PRO A 460 -17.55 17.41 -25.14
C PRO A 460 -16.25 17.00 -25.85
N PRO A 461 -16.16 17.15 -27.19
CA PRO A 461 -14.92 16.86 -27.91
C PRO A 461 -13.72 17.64 -27.34
N GLY A 462 -12.59 16.95 -27.13
CA GLY A 462 -11.38 17.54 -26.57
C GLY A 462 -11.31 17.55 -25.04
N TYR A 463 -12.28 16.94 -24.35
CA TYR A 463 -12.26 16.72 -22.92
C TYR A 463 -12.07 15.25 -22.60
N SER A 464 -11.41 14.99 -21.47
CA SER A 464 -11.16 13.63 -20.99
C SER A 464 -11.39 13.52 -19.49
N LEU A 465 -11.80 12.34 -19.04
CA LEU A 465 -11.90 11.96 -17.63
C LEU A 465 -10.82 10.93 -17.33
N GLU A 466 -10.04 11.18 -16.27
CA GLU A 466 -9.10 10.24 -15.70
C GLU A 466 -9.40 10.04 -14.21
N TRP A 467 -9.19 8.83 -13.74
CA TRP A 467 -9.34 8.51 -12.33
C TRP A 467 -8.01 8.58 -11.59
N GLY A 468 -7.98 9.31 -10.46
CA GLY A 468 -6.84 9.46 -9.58
C GLY A 468 -7.05 8.82 -8.20
N GLY A 469 -6.33 9.34 -7.21
CA GLY A 469 -6.44 8.93 -5.83
C GLY A 469 -5.96 7.50 -5.56
N GLU A 470 -6.67 6.80 -4.66
CA GLU A 470 -6.31 5.42 -4.30
C GLU A 470 -6.43 4.45 -5.48
N PHE A 471 -7.37 4.70 -6.41
CA PHE A 471 -7.52 3.87 -7.61
C PHE A 471 -6.29 3.92 -8.52
N GLU A 472 -5.76 5.12 -8.82
CA GLU A 472 -4.55 5.30 -9.62
C GLU A 472 -3.36 4.60 -8.95
N SER A 473 -3.10 4.91 -7.69
CA SER A 473 -1.99 4.33 -6.92
C SER A 473 -2.05 2.81 -6.85
N SER A 474 -3.24 2.26 -6.59
CA SER A 474 -3.46 0.81 -6.54
C SER A 474 -3.32 0.15 -7.92
N SER A 475 -3.87 0.78 -8.97
CA SER A 475 -3.79 0.29 -10.35
C SER A 475 -2.35 0.26 -10.86
N ASP A 476 -1.59 1.33 -10.59
CA ASP A 476 -0.19 1.42 -11.04
C ASP A 476 0.70 0.42 -10.29
N ALA A 477 0.51 0.28 -8.97
CA ALA A 477 1.20 -0.75 -8.20
C ALA A 477 0.84 -2.18 -8.69
N GLN A 478 -0.43 -2.44 -9.02
CA GLN A 478 -0.85 -3.73 -9.56
C GLN A 478 -0.29 -3.99 -10.97
N LYS A 479 -0.24 -2.96 -11.84
CA LYS A 479 0.37 -3.08 -13.18
C LYS A 479 1.88 -3.35 -13.09
N ALA A 480 2.58 -2.60 -12.24
CA ALA A 480 4.01 -2.76 -12.04
C ALA A 480 4.36 -4.15 -11.49
N LEU A 481 3.61 -4.59 -10.46
CA LEU A 481 3.73 -5.95 -9.93
C LEU A 481 3.38 -7.00 -10.99
N GLY A 482 2.28 -6.78 -11.73
CA GLY A 482 1.82 -7.67 -12.80
C GLY A 482 2.82 -7.82 -13.94
N ALA A 483 3.63 -6.82 -14.23
CA ALA A 483 4.72 -6.89 -15.21
C ALA A 483 5.88 -7.80 -14.73
N GLY A 484 6.18 -7.79 -13.43
CA GLY A 484 7.25 -8.61 -12.83
C GLY A 484 6.85 -10.05 -12.52
N LEU A 485 5.58 -10.31 -12.21
CA LEU A 485 5.10 -11.63 -11.78
C LEU A 485 5.31 -12.76 -12.80
N PRO A 486 5.07 -12.59 -14.12
CA PRO A 486 5.26 -13.66 -15.10
C PRO A 486 6.69 -14.15 -15.14
N ALA A 487 7.68 -13.25 -15.01
CA ALA A 487 9.09 -13.61 -14.96
C ALA A 487 9.41 -14.42 -13.69
N GLY A 488 8.91 -13.99 -12.54
CA GLY A 488 9.05 -14.70 -11.28
C GLY A 488 8.43 -16.11 -11.33
N PHE A 489 7.20 -16.24 -11.84
CA PHE A 489 6.55 -17.53 -12.02
C PHE A 489 7.29 -18.45 -13.00
N LEU A 490 7.81 -17.90 -14.10
CA LEU A 490 8.60 -18.66 -15.05
C LEU A 490 9.88 -19.20 -14.39
N VAL A 491 10.60 -18.39 -13.63
CA VAL A 491 11.80 -18.81 -12.87
C VAL A 491 11.44 -19.92 -11.88
N MET A 492 10.36 -19.75 -11.11
CA MET A 492 9.89 -20.78 -10.17
C MET A 492 9.54 -22.09 -10.89
N PHE A 493 8.89 -22.03 -12.06
CA PHE A 493 8.54 -23.20 -12.85
C PHE A 493 9.79 -23.90 -13.41
N ILE A 494 10.73 -23.13 -14.00
CA ILE A 494 11.98 -23.67 -14.52
C ILE A 494 12.77 -24.37 -13.41
N ILE A 495 12.92 -23.75 -12.24
CA ILE A 495 13.63 -24.35 -11.11
C ILE A 495 12.95 -25.64 -10.67
N SER A 496 11.62 -25.66 -10.60
CA SER A 496 10.90 -26.89 -10.22
C SER A 496 11.08 -28.02 -11.26
N VAL A 497 11.15 -27.70 -12.55
CA VAL A 497 11.43 -28.68 -13.61
C VAL A 497 12.89 -29.19 -13.52
N LEU A 498 13.83 -28.28 -13.27
CA LEU A 498 15.26 -28.66 -13.13
C LEU A 498 15.51 -29.57 -11.92
N LEU A 499 14.79 -29.35 -10.82
CA LEU A 499 14.91 -30.18 -9.61
C LEU A 499 14.43 -31.61 -9.83
N PHE A 500 13.33 -31.81 -10.53
CA PHE A 500 12.77 -33.16 -10.74
C PHE A 500 13.23 -33.85 -12.03
N GLY A 501 13.83 -33.12 -12.97
CA GLY A 501 14.18 -33.62 -14.28
C GLY A 501 13.01 -34.03 -15.19
N HIS A 502 11.78 -33.90 -14.72
CA HIS A 502 10.55 -34.22 -15.42
C HIS A 502 9.47 -33.17 -15.18
N ALA A 503 8.54 -32.98 -16.12
CA ALA A 503 7.49 -31.97 -16.00
C ALA A 503 6.25 -32.39 -15.18
N ARG A 504 6.10 -33.70 -14.88
CA ARG A 504 4.90 -34.22 -14.20
C ARG A 504 4.81 -33.81 -12.73
N GLN A 505 5.93 -33.85 -12.01
CA GLN A 505 6.00 -33.46 -10.60
C GLN A 505 5.75 -31.94 -10.43
N PRO A 506 6.41 -31.04 -11.17
CA PRO A 506 6.08 -29.62 -11.17
C PRO A 506 4.60 -29.35 -11.47
N LEU A 507 4.01 -30.05 -12.42
CA LEU A 507 2.59 -29.87 -12.74
C LEU A 507 1.67 -30.14 -11.53
N ILE A 508 1.97 -31.14 -10.70
CA ILE A 508 1.22 -31.42 -9.46
C ILE A 508 1.28 -30.21 -8.54
N ILE A 509 2.49 -29.66 -8.34
CA ILE A 509 2.73 -28.52 -7.47
C ILE A 509 1.93 -27.31 -7.94
N TRP A 510 2.02 -26.99 -9.23
CA TRP A 510 1.34 -25.82 -9.81
C TRP A 510 -0.19 -25.95 -9.86
N LEU A 511 -0.74 -27.17 -9.87
CA LEU A 511 -2.17 -27.39 -9.72
C LEU A 511 -2.70 -27.12 -8.31
N VAL A 512 -1.86 -27.26 -7.29
CA VAL A 512 -2.23 -27.04 -5.89
C VAL A 512 -2.13 -25.55 -5.50
N VAL A 513 -1.23 -24.80 -6.13
CA VAL A 513 -0.99 -23.38 -5.81
C VAL A 513 -2.26 -22.52 -5.83
N PRO A 514 -3.13 -22.55 -6.87
CA PRO A 514 -4.36 -21.76 -6.89
C PRO A 514 -5.36 -22.09 -5.77
N MET A 515 -5.28 -23.29 -5.21
CA MET A 515 -6.18 -23.73 -4.15
C MET A 515 -5.89 -23.05 -2.80
N ALA A 516 -4.71 -22.45 -2.64
CA ALA A 516 -4.32 -21.73 -1.41
C ALA A 516 -5.24 -20.53 -1.11
N ILE A 517 -5.95 -19.99 -2.11
CA ILE A 517 -6.91 -18.88 -1.95
C ILE A 517 -7.99 -19.18 -0.91
N VAL A 518 -8.34 -20.46 -0.72
CA VAL A 518 -9.37 -20.88 0.25
C VAL A 518 -9.02 -20.42 1.67
N GLY A 519 -7.77 -20.67 2.10
CA GLY A 519 -7.31 -20.27 3.43
C GLY A 519 -7.19 -18.76 3.58
N VAL A 520 -6.80 -18.07 2.50
CA VAL A 520 -6.71 -16.61 2.46
C VAL A 520 -8.07 -15.96 2.64
N VAL A 521 -9.05 -16.36 1.82
CA VAL A 521 -10.42 -15.82 1.89
C VAL A 521 -11.05 -16.11 3.23
N ALA A 522 -10.91 -17.35 3.74
CA ALA A 522 -11.45 -17.73 5.04
C ALA A 522 -10.80 -16.90 6.18
N GLY A 523 -9.48 -16.68 6.14
CA GLY A 523 -8.78 -15.89 7.14
C GLY A 523 -9.23 -14.42 7.14
N LEU A 524 -9.29 -13.78 5.99
CA LEU A 524 -9.67 -12.37 5.85
C LEU A 524 -11.16 -12.15 6.22
N LEU A 525 -12.06 -13.04 5.81
CA LEU A 525 -13.47 -12.96 6.19
C LEU A 525 -13.69 -13.18 7.69
N ALA A 526 -12.95 -14.12 8.31
CA ALA A 526 -13.07 -14.40 9.73
C ALA A 526 -12.58 -13.23 10.61
N THR A 527 -11.62 -12.43 10.12
CA THR A 527 -11.04 -11.30 10.85
C THR A 527 -11.59 -9.94 10.41
N ASP A 528 -12.49 -9.92 9.41
CA ASP A 528 -13.01 -8.69 8.77
C ASP A 528 -11.91 -7.76 8.23
N MET A 529 -10.74 -8.31 7.90
CA MET A 529 -9.62 -7.55 7.36
C MET A 529 -9.71 -7.40 5.85
N PRO A 530 -9.26 -6.25 5.29
CA PRO A 530 -9.28 -6.02 3.86
C PRO A 530 -8.19 -6.83 3.15
N PHE A 531 -8.44 -7.18 1.89
CA PHE A 531 -7.39 -7.61 0.98
C PHE A 531 -6.71 -6.36 0.41
N GLY A 532 -5.65 -5.93 1.10
CA GLY A 532 -4.83 -4.79 0.72
C GLY A 532 -3.60 -5.20 -0.10
N PHE A 533 -2.74 -4.21 -0.39
CA PHE A 533 -1.49 -4.47 -1.08
C PHE A 533 -0.58 -5.41 -0.27
N MET A 534 -0.53 -5.26 1.04
CA MET A 534 0.23 -6.14 1.93
C MET A 534 -0.33 -7.57 1.96
N SER A 535 -1.66 -7.74 1.88
CA SER A 535 -2.28 -9.05 1.71
C SER A 535 -1.87 -9.73 0.39
N LEU A 536 -1.79 -8.95 -0.70
CA LEU A 536 -1.32 -9.46 -2.00
C LEU A 536 0.12 -9.99 -1.90
N LEU A 537 1.01 -9.27 -1.19
CA LEU A 537 2.38 -9.72 -0.93
C LEU A 537 2.40 -11.00 -0.07
N GLY A 538 1.55 -11.05 0.95
CA GLY A 538 1.36 -12.26 1.75
C GLY A 538 0.90 -13.46 0.92
N PHE A 539 0.01 -13.24 -0.02
CA PHE A 539 -0.48 -14.27 -0.94
C PHE A 539 0.63 -14.78 -1.89
N LEU A 540 1.48 -13.88 -2.41
CA LEU A 540 2.64 -14.28 -3.22
C LEU A 540 3.67 -15.08 -2.39
N SER A 541 3.93 -14.63 -1.17
CA SER A 541 4.79 -15.37 -0.22
C SER A 541 4.28 -16.79 0.04
N LEU A 542 2.95 -16.93 0.19
CA LEU A 542 2.30 -18.21 0.40
C LEU A 542 2.55 -19.19 -0.76
N PHE A 543 2.61 -18.71 -2.02
CA PHE A 543 2.96 -19.55 -3.17
C PHE A 543 4.35 -20.15 -3.01
N GLY A 544 5.34 -19.34 -2.63
CA GLY A 544 6.70 -19.83 -2.39
C GLY A 544 6.76 -20.90 -1.30
N MET A 545 6.03 -20.68 -0.19
CA MET A 545 5.98 -21.64 0.92
C MET A 545 5.27 -22.94 0.54
N LEU A 546 4.16 -22.86 -0.20
CA LEU A 546 3.40 -24.02 -0.64
C LEU A 546 4.20 -24.87 -1.64
N ILE A 547 4.83 -24.23 -2.63
CA ILE A 547 5.69 -24.90 -3.62
C ILE A 547 6.84 -25.61 -2.91
N LYS A 548 7.51 -24.94 -1.96
CA LYS A 548 8.59 -25.51 -1.16
C LYS A 548 8.15 -26.79 -0.42
N ASN A 549 7.02 -26.74 0.28
CA ASN A 549 6.51 -27.89 1.02
C ASN A 549 6.10 -29.06 0.10
N ALA A 550 5.51 -28.75 -1.06
CA ALA A 550 5.14 -29.73 -2.06
C ALA A 550 6.37 -30.40 -2.70
N ILE A 551 7.46 -29.63 -2.99
CA ILE A 551 8.73 -30.17 -3.49
C ILE A 551 9.27 -31.22 -2.53
N VAL A 552 9.40 -30.87 -1.24
CA VAL A 552 9.95 -31.76 -0.21
C VAL A 552 9.13 -33.04 -0.06
N LEU A 553 7.81 -32.96 -0.21
CA LEU A 553 6.93 -34.15 -0.15
C LEU A 553 7.07 -35.03 -1.38
N ILE A 554 7.07 -34.46 -2.59
CA ILE A 554 7.20 -35.21 -3.85
C ILE A 554 8.55 -35.90 -3.94
N GLU A 555 9.61 -35.18 -3.57
CA GLU A 555 10.97 -35.73 -3.51
C GLU A 555 11.04 -36.94 -2.58
N GLU A 556 10.37 -36.91 -1.41
CA GLU A 556 10.35 -38.05 -0.50
C GLU A 556 9.58 -39.23 -1.09
N ILE A 557 8.49 -38.98 -1.86
CA ILE A 557 7.75 -40.04 -2.57
C ILE A 557 8.65 -40.69 -3.62
N ASP A 558 9.30 -39.89 -4.48
CA ASP A 558 10.13 -40.36 -5.56
C ASP A 558 11.33 -41.18 -5.02
N LEU A 559 11.92 -40.72 -3.95
CA LEU A 559 13.04 -41.39 -3.29
C LEU A 559 12.66 -42.76 -2.73
N GLN A 560 11.50 -42.88 -2.05
CA GLN A 560 11.03 -44.16 -1.52
C GLN A 560 10.72 -45.15 -2.67
N ILE A 561 10.31 -44.65 -3.84
CA ILE A 561 10.12 -45.44 -5.05
C ILE A 561 11.49 -45.92 -5.59
N GLU A 562 12.51 -45.05 -5.62
CA GLU A 562 13.89 -45.41 -6.03
C GLU A 562 14.53 -46.44 -5.08
N GLU A 563 14.18 -46.37 -3.78
CA GLU A 563 14.60 -47.39 -2.79
C GLU A 563 13.89 -48.75 -2.98
N GLY A 564 13.03 -48.89 -4.00
CA GLY A 564 12.37 -50.15 -4.37
C GLY A 564 11.06 -50.41 -3.65
N ARG A 565 10.46 -49.43 -2.98
CA ARG A 565 9.14 -49.57 -2.34
C ARG A 565 8.02 -49.57 -3.38
N GLU A 566 6.96 -50.32 -3.11
CA GLU A 566 5.76 -50.27 -3.93
C GLU A 566 5.16 -48.84 -3.93
N ILE A 567 4.88 -48.30 -5.11
CA ILE A 567 4.39 -46.90 -5.29
C ILE A 567 3.23 -46.55 -4.35
N ARG A 568 2.26 -47.47 -4.12
CA ARG A 568 1.14 -47.26 -3.22
C ARG A 568 1.57 -47.01 -1.77
N LYS A 569 2.54 -47.83 -1.31
CA LYS A 569 3.08 -47.73 0.06
C LYS A 569 3.97 -46.51 0.17
N ALA A 570 4.80 -46.26 -0.84
CA ALA A 570 5.67 -45.11 -0.90
C ALA A 570 4.90 -43.78 -0.75
N ILE A 571 3.78 -43.62 -1.47
CA ILE A 571 2.95 -42.40 -1.33
C ILE A 571 2.44 -42.22 0.11
N VAL A 572 1.93 -43.28 0.74
CA VAL A 572 1.37 -43.19 2.09
C VAL A 572 2.48 -42.99 3.13
N GLU A 573 3.56 -43.76 3.06
CA GLU A 573 4.66 -43.72 4.02
C GLU A 573 5.45 -42.41 3.92
N ALA A 574 5.72 -41.91 2.70
CA ALA A 574 6.35 -40.61 2.48
C ALA A 574 5.48 -39.46 3.04
N THR A 575 4.16 -39.51 2.82
CA THR A 575 3.25 -38.48 3.36
C THR A 575 3.22 -38.53 4.88
N LEU A 576 3.21 -39.73 5.49
CA LEU A 576 3.25 -39.90 6.94
C LEU A 576 4.57 -39.43 7.56
N SER A 577 5.69 -39.71 6.90
CA SER A 577 7.01 -39.24 7.36
C SER A 577 7.11 -37.71 7.33
N ARG A 578 6.45 -37.06 6.38
CA ARG A 578 6.45 -35.61 6.22
C ARG A 578 5.31 -34.90 6.99
N LEU A 579 4.37 -35.63 7.57
CA LEU A 579 3.27 -35.06 8.34
C LEU A 579 3.78 -34.17 9.49
N ARG A 580 4.73 -34.68 10.29
CA ARG A 580 5.26 -33.97 11.45
C ARG A 580 6.11 -32.76 11.05
N PRO A 581 7.10 -32.85 10.14
CA PRO A 581 7.87 -31.69 9.71
C PRO A 581 7.04 -30.57 9.09
N VAL A 582 6.16 -30.91 8.15
CA VAL A 582 5.34 -29.93 7.44
C VAL A 582 4.36 -29.22 8.39
N SER A 583 3.73 -30.00 9.29
CA SER A 583 2.83 -29.40 10.29
C SER A 583 3.59 -28.52 11.29
N LEU A 584 4.78 -28.94 11.72
CA LEU A 584 5.61 -28.16 12.65
C LEU A 584 6.10 -26.86 11.98
N ALA A 585 6.55 -26.93 10.74
CA ALA A 585 6.94 -25.76 9.95
C ALA A 585 5.79 -24.76 9.81
N ALA A 586 4.58 -25.23 9.51
CA ALA A 586 3.41 -24.38 9.43
C ALA A 586 3.08 -23.71 10.77
N VAL A 587 3.07 -24.48 11.86
CA VAL A 587 2.77 -23.95 13.21
C VAL A 587 3.83 -22.94 13.65
N THR A 588 5.12 -23.20 13.41
CA THR A 588 6.20 -22.27 13.78
C THR A 588 6.10 -20.97 12.98
N THR A 589 5.74 -21.04 11.71
CA THR A 589 5.55 -19.85 10.86
C THR A 589 4.34 -19.04 11.31
N ILE A 590 3.19 -19.70 11.59
CA ILE A 590 1.98 -19.05 12.10
C ILE A 590 2.25 -18.36 13.44
N LEU A 591 2.90 -19.04 14.38
CA LEU A 591 3.24 -18.46 15.67
C LEU A 591 4.29 -17.33 15.54
N GLY A 592 5.25 -17.48 14.63
CA GLY A 592 6.25 -16.45 14.34
C GLY A 592 5.65 -15.16 13.79
N MET A 593 4.52 -15.26 13.06
CA MET A 593 3.80 -14.09 12.53
C MET A 593 2.78 -13.48 13.50
N ALA A 594 2.44 -14.15 14.59
CA ALA A 594 1.45 -13.66 15.56
C ALA A 594 1.72 -12.23 16.05
N PRO A 595 2.96 -11.79 16.31
CA PRO A 595 3.24 -10.40 16.70
C PRO A 595 2.82 -9.37 15.63
N LEU A 596 2.84 -9.74 14.34
CA LEU A 596 2.46 -8.84 13.23
C LEU A 596 0.96 -8.56 13.17
N LEU A 597 0.12 -9.36 13.83
CA LEU A 597 -1.33 -9.10 13.93
C LEU A 597 -1.63 -7.79 14.67
N PHE A 598 -0.73 -7.35 15.54
CA PHE A 598 -0.86 -6.10 16.30
C PHE A 598 -0.22 -4.89 15.58
N ASP A 599 0.41 -5.12 14.45
CA ASP A 599 0.99 -4.07 13.63
C ASP A 599 0.06 -3.72 12.48
N ALA A 600 -0.51 -2.50 12.46
CA ALA A 600 -1.49 -2.08 11.47
C ALA A 600 -1.00 -2.18 10.02
N PHE A 601 0.31 -2.10 9.76
CA PHE A 601 0.87 -2.21 8.42
C PHE A 601 0.96 -3.65 7.91
N PHE A 602 1.24 -4.61 8.81
CA PHE A 602 1.47 -6.00 8.44
C PHE A 602 0.33 -6.95 8.80
N ALA A 603 -0.70 -6.48 9.52
CA ALA A 603 -1.76 -7.33 10.07
C ALA A 603 -2.52 -8.10 8.99
N ASP A 604 -2.94 -7.45 7.91
CA ASP A 604 -3.67 -8.06 6.80
C ASP A 604 -2.79 -9.09 6.04
N MET A 605 -1.50 -8.82 5.88
CA MET A 605 -0.53 -9.76 5.32
C MET A 605 -0.35 -10.98 6.25
N ALA A 606 -0.22 -10.74 7.57
CA ALA A 606 -0.06 -11.81 8.54
C ALA A 606 -1.29 -12.75 8.52
N VAL A 607 -2.51 -12.19 8.53
CA VAL A 607 -3.75 -12.98 8.41
C VAL A 607 -3.78 -13.77 7.11
N THR A 608 -3.41 -13.16 6.00
CA THR A 608 -3.34 -13.82 4.68
C THR A 608 -2.41 -15.02 4.71
N ILE A 609 -1.20 -14.86 5.26
CA ILE A 609 -0.22 -15.94 5.35
C ILE A 609 -0.67 -17.01 6.35
N MET A 610 -1.12 -16.63 7.54
CA MET A 610 -1.56 -17.56 8.58
C MET A 610 -2.75 -18.42 8.14
N GLY A 611 -3.80 -17.77 7.61
CA GLY A 611 -4.98 -18.45 7.08
C GLY A 611 -4.63 -19.30 5.87
N GLY A 612 -3.89 -18.73 4.92
CA GLY A 612 -3.44 -19.41 3.72
C GLY A 612 -2.55 -20.61 4.02
N LEU A 613 -1.57 -20.49 4.93
CA LEU A 613 -0.65 -21.58 5.28
C LEU A 613 -1.36 -22.71 6.03
N THR A 614 -2.34 -22.40 6.88
CA THR A 614 -3.15 -23.41 7.56
C THR A 614 -3.83 -24.32 6.54
N PHE A 615 -4.48 -23.75 5.54
CA PHE A 615 -5.16 -24.53 4.50
C PHE A 615 -4.15 -25.16 3.52
N ALA A 616 -3.08 -24.47 3.15
CA ALA A 616 -2.02 -24.96 2.29
C ALA A 616 -1.34 -26.21 2.86
N THR A 617 -1.18 -26.31 4.19
CA THR A 617 -0.65 -27.49 4.86
C THR A 617 -1.55 -28.72 4.65
N ILE A 618 -2.87 -28.53 4.78
CA ILE A 618 -3.84 -29.58 4.51
C ILE A 618 -3.80 -29.99 3.04
N LEU A 619 -3.73 -28.99 2.13
CA LEU A 619 -3.61 -29.25 0.69
C LEU A 619 -2.36 -30.05 0.35
N THR A 620 -1.20 -29.65 0.87
CA THR A 620 0.06 -30.37 0.61
C THR A 620 -0.03 -31.81 1.05
N LEU A 621 -0.58 -32.08 2.22
CA LEU A 621 -0.65 -33.43 2.79
C LEU A 621 -1.76 -34.31 2.19
N ILE A 622 -2.76 -33.74 1.51
CA ILE A 622 -3.89 -34.50 0.92
C ILE A 622 -3.90 -34.36 -0.61
N ALA A 623 -3.88 -33.13 -1.15
CA ALA A 623 -4.02 -32.89 -2.58
C ALA A 623 -2.80 -33.39 -3.37
N VAL A 624 -1.57 -33.14 -2.88
CA VAL A 624 -0.34 -33.55 -3.57
C VAL A 624 -0.28 -35.08 -3.74
N PRO A 625 -0.46 -35.92 -2.70
CA PRO A 625 -0.47 -37.39 -2.85
C PRO A 625 -1.59 -37.89 -3.77
N VAL A 626 -2.78 -37.27 -3.71
CA VAL A 626 -3.91 -37.66 -4.55
C VAL A 626 -3.63 -37.31 -6.02
N LEU A 627 -3.13 -36.10 -6.32
CA LEU A 627 -2.74 -35.71 -7.68
C LEU A 627 -1.59 -36.57 -8.20
N TYR A 628 -0.60 -36.88 -7.34
CA TYR A 628 0.49 -37.80 -7.69
C TYR A 628 -0.08 -39.14 -8.12
N SER A 629 -1.01 -39.73 -7.34
CA SER A 629 -1.64 -41.00 -7.67
C SER A 629 -2.42 -41.00 -8.99
N ILE A 630 -2.99 -39.84 -9.38
CA ILE A 630 -3.73 -39.66 -10.63
C ILE A 630 -2.77 -39.54 -11.82
N LEU A 631 -1.78 -38.65 -11.76
CA LEU A 631 -0.85 -38.37 -12.86
C LEU A 631 0.08 -39.57 -13.16
N PHE A 632 0.45 -40.34 -12.11
CA PHE A 632 1.22 -41.55 -12.26
C PHE A 632 0.37 -42.81 -12.42
N LYS A 633 -0.97 -42.67 -12.58
CA LYS A 633 -1.94 -43.74 -12.85
C LYS A 633 -1.91 -44.90 -11.85
N VAL A 634 -1.61 -44.60 -10.56
CA VAL A 634 -1.55 -45.60 -9.50
C VAL A 634 -2.95 -46.11 -9.18
N SER A 635 -3.23 -47.44 -9.30
CA SER A 635 -4.56 -48.01 -9.05
C SER A 635 -4.74 -48.39 -7.58
N TYR A 636 -5.80 -47.89 -6.92
CA TYR A 636 -6.21 -48.26 -5.56
C TYR A 636 -7.49 -49.12 -5.54
N ARG A 637 -7.99 -49.57 -6.72
CA ARG A 637 -9.06 -50.58 -6.75
C ARG A 637 -8.51 -51.88 -6.16
N LYS A 638 -9.29 -52.52 -5.25
CA LYS A 638 -9.06 -53.90 -4.83
C LYS A 638 -9.04 -54.80 -6.08
N ALA A 639 -7.98 -55.57 -6.23
CA ALA A 639 -7.98 -56.74 -7.08
C ALA A 639 -8.98 -57.75 -6.50
#